data_0339cce64955423570ca21d75c27710a
#
_entry.id   0339cce64955423570ca21d75c27710a
#
_cell.length_a   1.000
_cell.length_b   1.000
_cell.length_c   1.000
_cell.angle_alpha   90.00
_cell.angle_beta   90.00
_cell.angle_gamma   90.00
#
_symmetry.space_group_name_H-M   'P 1'
#
loop_
_entity.id
_entity.type
_entity.pdbx_description
1 polymer ?
#
loop_
_entity_poly.entity_id
_entity_poly.type
_entity_poly.pdbx_seq_one_letter_code
_entity_poly.pdbx_strand_id
1 'polypeptide(L)'
;MIKQLLLCLLVCQIVIAQEIRVKGIVIDAKDNVPLPQASVRLKGQTSGTLTDMEGRFSLRLKSSSDTLLVSMVGYETVLVTPKGTTVTIKLRQKVNELAEVRVRPGENPAWAIIRNVLANRPQNDPNQLDTYKASAYTKILVVVDSLNRVLKDSTKKVIGSKKITAPIYIVENISELIHKKPNKNKETVVASVNNIAQVYSQMLNYLPLDLHKIDFYSELYNFPLLKRFYVNPLNSKTFSQYDFTLEDTLFHERDSTFIISFRPYPKTNFDALKGVMHINTDGYALEYINVAPVDTLQNFGFRIQQRYQRISGRWFPQTATTRLLAGYSSSGYTGAFQVKFTTQLHDVALNIPLDDQLFDEVQRAMRPSATRHTYETFKALRPDTLADWERKMYFNFKKPNGLASRLDSTYGHILGSLLSNVFEIGPIEFQPSDLLMGNSAEFIRLGVGLQNNQSNRPRFRLYGYAGYGLRDHRWKYKILASWHITRDRYNRLSVYHQRDLVQPGTTEFLGPNYLIDPKPSLPFFSQKDSIPFQADYYQRYGVSLHFKPFPWNWFRLDLHHEQRTPSYRYFYQDNNTFEITELTLDWRFAFREAVYRTGRMESVVNRYFPIINVQISKGLPALGSQFDYWRLAMQLYFQFRTKRLGFSNVKLAGGYTSGNLPYSYLFGSLGSTGLINISGLNASSFPLATFRTLPSYAFIADRYAALYYSHDFSRTLLRLKNKYSQPRLLVYNNVLVGGLRTPEKHSFSWNYQSNPFHAEAGLEVRDLLRIPIRSIFLGTGMGVAYQYAPAPTGLWQNNAKAYWLGINLSR
;
A
#
# COMPACT_ATOMS: atom_id res chain seq x y z
N MET A 1 53.51 66.11 13.18
CA MET A 1 52.26 66.43 12.49
C MET A 1 52.01 65.56 11.23
N ILE A 2 52.96 65.49 10.27
CA ILE A 2 52.74 64.75 9.01
C ILE A 2 52.49 63.21 9.23
N LYS A 3 53.16 62.55 10.17
CA LYS A 3 52.93 61.13 10.49
C LYS A 3 51.54 60.84 11.13
N GLN A 4 50.99 61.81 11.85
CA GLN A 4 49.68 61.69 12.43
C GLN A 4 48.58 61.95 11.41
N LEU A 5 48.83 62.80 10.42
CA LEU A 5 47.90 63.05 9.32
C LEU A 5 47.82 61.87 8.33
N LEU A 6 48.99 61.19 8.09
CA LEU A 6 49.01 59.95 7.29
C LEU A 6 48.34 58.78 8.01
N LEU A 7 48.42 58.70 9.31
CA LEU A 7 47.69 57.66 10.09
C LEU A 7 46.18 57.85 10.08
N CYS A 8 45.73 59.07 10.15
CA CYS A 8 44.31 59.43 10.00
C CYS A 8 43.78 59.23 8.58
N LEU A 9 44.58 59.40 7.57
CA LEU A 9 44.22 59.15 6.16
C LEU A 9 44.16 57.63 5.88
N LEU A 10 45.02 56.82 6.55
CA LEU A 10 44.98 55.36 6.43
C LEU A 10 43.79 54.74 7.21
N VAL A 11 43.35 55.35 8.29
CA VAL A 11 42.18 54.89 9.09
C VAL A 11 40.86 55.26 8.39
N CYS A 12 40.80 56.30 7.56
CA CYS A 12 39.62 56.67 6.78
C CYS A 12 39.38 55.82 5.54
N GLN A 13 40.29 54.89 5.16
CA GLN A 13 40.07 54.00 4.00
C GLN A 13 39.52 52.63 4.36
N ILE A 14 39.31 52.30 5.64
CA ILE A 14 38.56 51.12 6.05
C ILE A 14 37.07 51.48 6.17
N VAL A 15 36.46 51.97 5.08
CA VAL A 15 35.00 51.84 4.92
C VAL A 15 34.76 50.35 4.66
N ILE A 16 34.62 49.58 5.74
CA ILE A 16 34.05 48.26 5.67
C ILE A 16 32.66 48.50 5.08
N ALA A 17 32.52 48.16 3.80
CA ALA A 17 31.22 48.08 3.19
C ALA A 17 30.43 47.04 4.03
N GLN A 18 29.59 47.51 4.95
CA GLN A 18 28.71 46.62 5.73
C GLN A 18 27.77 45.97 4.73
N GLU A 19 28.10 44.73 4.38
CA GLU A 19 27.21 43.91 3.58
C GLU A 19 25.86 43.77 4.28
N ILE A 20 24.84 44.40 3.75
CA ILE A 20 23.48 44.35 4.25
C ILE A 20 22.90 42.99 3.86
N ARG A 21 22.69 42.08 4.82
CA ARG A 21 22.07 40.80 4.57
C ARG A 21 20.60 40.88 4.97
N VAL A 22 19.70 40.71 3.99
CA VAL A 22 18.26 40.62 4.23
C VAL A 22 17.87 39.14 4.33
N LYS A 23 17.13 38.81 5.38
CA LYS A 23 16.46 37.52 5.58
C LYS A 23 14.96 37.73 5.39
N GLY A 24 14.28 36.76 4.82
CA GLY A 24 12.84 36.88 4.64
C GLY A 24 12.14 35.55 4.49
N ILE A 25 10.83 35.61 4.42
CA ILE A 25 9.95 34.48 4.11
C ILE A 25 9.01 34.85 2.98
N VAL A 26 8.83 33.96 2.02
CA VAL A 26 7.87 34.09 0.93
C VAL A 26 6.69 33.16 1.22
N ILE A 27 5.48 33.71 1.19
CA ILE A 27 4.26 32.98 1.53
C ILE A 27 3.17 33.23 0.48
N ASP A 28 2.22 32.30 0.35
CA ASP A 28 1.01 32.48 -0.44
C ASP A 28 0.12 33.56 0.22
N ALA A 29 -0.38 34.49 -0.57
CA ALA A 29 -1.19 35.62 -0.07
C ALA A 29 -2.57 35.18 0.44
N LYS A 30 -3.08 34.01 -0.02
CA LYS A 30 -4.43 33.52 0.31
C LYS A 30 -4.47 32.74 1.61
N ASP A 31 -3.52 31.82 1.79
CA ASP A 31 -3.53 30.86 2.89
C ASP A 31 -2.32 31.00 3.82
N ASN A 32 -1.40 31.95 3.54
CA ASN A 32 -0.14 32.18 4.25
C ASN A 32 0.77 30.92 4.32
N VAL A 33 0.62 29.99 3.39
CA VAL A 33 1.50 28.82 3.30
C VAL A 33 2.86 29.23 2.76
N PRO A 34 3.98 28.81 3.39
CA PRO A 34 5.32 29.06 2.87
C PRO A 34 5.48 28.56 1.43
N LEU A 35 6.14 29.36 0.60
CA LEU A 35 6.41 29.06 -0.79
C LEU A 35 7.88 28.66 -0.97
N PRO A 36 8.20 27.36 -0.96
CA PRO A 36 9.57 26.90 -1.19
C PRO A 36 9.97 27.10 -2.66
N GLN A 37 11.26 27.35 -2.88
CA GLN A 37 11.86 27.50 -4.20
C GLN A 37 11.29 28.68 -5.00
N ALA A 38 10.80 29.71 -4.34
CA ALA A 38 10.55 30.98 -4.96
C ALA A 38 11.90 31.67 -5.27
N SER A 39 12.03 32.21 -6.46
CA SER A 39 13.23 32.97 -6.89
C SER A 39 13.21 34.32 -6.26
N VAL A 40 14.30 34.69 -5.57
CA VAL A 40 14.51 36.02 -4.97
C VAL A 40 15.81 36.57 -5.52
N ARG A 41 15.74 37.65 -6.32
CA ARG A 41 16.91 38.29 -6.94
C ARG A 41 16.81 39.81 -6.83
N LEU A 42 17.93 40.46 -6.98
CA LEU A 42 17.94 41.93 -7.09
C LEU A 42 17.43 42.35 -8.47
N LYS A 43 16.60 43.40 -8.51
CA LYS A 43 16.11 43.93 -9.77
C LYS A 43 17.28 44.35 -10.66
N GLY A 44 17.28 43.84 -11.91
CA GLY A 44 18.35 44.12 -12.87
C GLY A 44 19.60 43.24 -12.71
N GLN A 45 19.60 42.27 -11.78
CA GLN A 45 20.67 41.26 -11.65
C GLN A 45 20.16 39.88 -12.00
N THR A 46 21.04 39.03 -12.54
CA THR A 46 20.74 37.63 -12.88
C THR A 46 21.01 36.70 -11.73
N SER A 47 21.88 37.06 -10.78
CA SER A 47 22.18 36.28 -9.58
C SER A 47 21.10 36.45 -8.51
N GLY A 48 20.77 35.42 -7.82
CA GLY A 48 19.74 35.43 -6.79
C GLY A 48 19.84 34.21 -5.87
N THR A 49 18.79 33.97 -5.07
CA THR A 49 18.65 32.84 -4.19
C THR A 49 17.25 32.25 -4.34
N LEU A 50 17.11 31.00 -3.94
CA LEU A 50 15.82 30.33 -3.84
C LEU A 50 15.39 30.24 -2.36
N THR A 51 14.08 30.28 -2.11
CA THR A 51 13.56 30.01 -0.77
C THR A 51 13.74 28.55 -0.39
N ASP A 52 14.01 28.27 0.88
CA ASP A 52 14.05 26.92 1.46
C ASP A 52 12.65 26.28 1.53
N MET A 53 12.56 25.06 2.12
CA MET A 53 11.29 24.34 2.24
C MET A 53 10.27 25.01 3.16
N GLU A 54 10.73 25.91 4.02
CA GLU A 54 9.92 26.77 4.90
C GLU A 54 9.65 28.14 4.28
N GLY A 55 10.01 28.35 3.00
CA GLY A 55 9.83 29.60 2.27
C GLY A 55 10.80 30.70 2.69
N ARG A 56 11.86 30.40 3.45
CA ARG A 56 12.82 31.41 3.94
C ARG A 56 13.95 31.62 2.93
N PHE A 57 14.46 32.84 2.91
CA PHE A 57 15.63 33.17 2.10
C PHE A 57 16.60 34.10 2.86
N SER A 58 17.81 34.14 2.37
CA SER A 58 18.82 35.11 2.80
C SER A 58 19.58 35.60 1.58
N LEU A 59 19.56 36.93 1.35
CA LEU A 59 20.20 37.55 0.19
C LEU A 59 21.05 38.73 0.65
N ARG A 60 22.21 38.90 0.03
CA ARG A 60 23.09 40.09 0.24
C ARG A 60 22.64 41.24 -0.65
N LEU A 61 22.47 42.42 -0.05
CA LEU A 61 22.14 43.62 -0.74
C LEU A 61 23.41 44.48 -0.88
N LYS A 62 23.48 45.24 -1.96
CA LYS A 62 24.55 46.24 -2.18
C LYS A 62 24.16 47.58 -1.53
N SER A 63 22.88 47.85 -1.46
CA SER A 63 22.33 49.09 -0.90
C SER A 63 21.00 48.83 -0.18
N SER A 64 20.68 49.65 0.80
CA SER A 64 19.37 49.62 1.46
C SER A 64 18.19 50.00 0.55
N SER A 65 18.47 50.62 -0.60
CA SER A 65 17.49 50.97 -1.63
C SER A 65 17.27 49.87 -2.67
N ASP A 66 18.00 48.74 -2.57
CA ASP A 66 17.88 47.66 -3.53
C ASP A 66 16.48 47.07 -3.51
N THR A 67 15.92 46.84 -4.68
CA THR A 67 14.61 46.23 -4.85
C THR A 67 14.75 44.76 -5.17
N LEU A 68 14.07 43.89 -4.43
CA LEU A 68 13.98 42.46 -4.67
C LEU A 68 12.90 42.20 -5.73
N LEU A 69 13.24 41.38 -6.70
CA LEU A 69 12.29 40.78 -7.64
C LEU A 69 12.04 39.37 -7.17
N VAL A 70 10.79 39.12 -6.78
CA VAL A 70 10.39 37.80 -6.26
C VAL A 70 9.38 37.16 -7.20
N SER A 71 9.71 35.99 -7.71
CA SER A 71 8.90 35.25 -8.68
C SER A 71 8.77 33.77 -8.32
N MET A 72 7.65 33.19 -8.68
CA MET A 72 7.40 31.76 -8.58
C MET A 72 6.43 31.35 -9.68
N VAL A 73 6.64 30.18 -10.27
CA VAL A 73 5.75 29.64 -11.30
C VAL A 73 4.33 29.47 -10.75
N GLY A 74 3.35 30.03 -11.46
CA GLY A 74 1.95 30.06 -11.04
C GLY A 74 1.57 31.22 -10.11
N TYR A 75 2.50 32.15 -9.83
CA TYR A 75 2.29 33.33 -9.01
C TYR A 75 2.63 34.61 -9.78
N GLU A 76 2.04 35.71 -9.35
CA GLU A 76 2.40 37.05 -9.83
C GLU A 76 3.80 37.41 -9.32
N THR A 77 4.62 37.98 -10.19
CA THR A 77 5.94 38.51 -9.80
C THR A 77 5.78 39.81 -9.02
N VAL A 78 6.45 39.90 -7.88
CA VAL A 78 6.36 41.06 -6.99
C VAL A 78 7.71 41.73 -6.83
N LEU A 79 7.71 43.08 -6.87
CA LEU A 79 8.86 43.91 -6.54
C LEU A 79 8.72 44.41 -5.10
N VAL A 80 9.75 44.19 -4.28
CA VAL A 80 9.75 44.57 -2.86
C VAL A 80 11.06 45.25 -2.51
N THR A 81 11.00 46.47 -1.98
CA THR A 81 12.17 47.14 -1.37
C THR A 81 12.12 46.83 0.14
N PRO A 82 13.07 46.08 0.69
CA PRO A 82 13.07 45.73 2.12
C PRO A 82 13.26 47.00 2.99
N LYS A 83 12.41 47.17 3.98
CA LYS A 83 12.52 48.26 4.98
C LYS A 83 13.25 47.76 6.25
N GLY A 84 14.32 46.97 6.11
CA GLY A 84 15.07 46.42 7.22
C GLY A 84 15.75 45.09 6.88
N THR A 85 16.27 44.41 7.88
CA THR A 85 16.99 43.13 7.72
C THR A 85 16.07 41.92 7.63
N THR A 86 14.77 42.09 7.89
CA THR A 86 13.76 41.00 7.80
C THR A 86 12.55 41.43 7.00
N VAL A 87 12.04 40.56 6.10
CA VAL A 87 10.90 40.86 5.23
C VAL A 87 9.99 39.65 5.05
N THR A 88 8.67 39.85 5.08
CA THR A 88 7.68 38.85 4.69
C THR A 88 7.08 39.26 3.35
N ILE A 89 7.18 38.39 2.35
CA ILE A 89 6.73 38.64 0.98
C ILE A 89 5.55 37.75 0.68
N LYS A 90 4.44 38.35 0.21
CA LYS A 90 3.21 37.60 -0.14
C LYS A 90 3.06 37.59 -1.65
N LEU A 91 3.02 36.39 -2.22
CA LEU A 91 2.74 36.19 -3.65
C LEU A 91 1.28 35.80 -3.86
N ARG A 92 0.64 36.39 -4.88
CA ARG A 92 -0.71 36.04 -5.31
C ARG A 92 -0.65 35.01 -6.42
N GLN A 93 -1.52 33.98 -6.37
CA GLN A 93 -1.62 33.04 -7.45
C GLN A 93 -2.16 33.76 -8.71
N LYS A 94 -1.53 33.51 -9.86
CA LYS A 94 -2.07 33.91 -11.15
C LYS A 94 -3.38 33.20 -11.40
N VAL A 95 -4.44 33.92 -11.66
CA VAL A 95 -5.68 33.35 -12.18
C VAL A 95 -5.37 32.80 -13.57
N ASN A 96 -5.55 31.49 -13.80
CA ASN A 96 -5.29 30.88 -15.09
C ASN A 96 -6.28 31.45 -16.13
N GLU A 97 -5.90 32.45 -16.83
CA GLU A 97 -6.41 32.63 -18.19
C GLU A 97 -5.85 31.52 -19.07
N LEU A 98 -6.70 30.92 -19.90
CA LEU A 98 -6.32 29.90 -20.87
C LEU A 98 -5.10 30.39 -21.65
N ALA A 99 -3.94 29.82 -21.37
CA ALA A 99 -2.70 30.26 -21.99
C ALA A 99 -2.81 30.04 -23.51
N GLU A 100 -2.83 31.14 -24.23
CA GLU A 100 -2.70 31.21 -25.69
C GLU A 100 -1.49 30.36 -26.11
N VAL A 101 -1.67 29.46 -27.04
CA VAL A 101 -0.58 28.66 -27.60
C VAL A 101 0.30 29.58 -28.41
N ARG A 102 1.35 30.14 -27.81
CA ARG A 102 2.37 30.91 -28.52
C ARG A 102 3.26 29.96 -29.30
N VAL A 103 3.00 29.82 -30.59
CA VAL A 103 3.91 29.14 -31.52
C VAL A 103 5.12 30.09 -31.70
N ARG A 104 6.26 29.75 -31.09
CA ARG A 104 7.52 30.44 -31.34
C ARG A 104 8.25 29.72 -32.49
N PRO A 105 8.76 30.45 -33.48
CA PRO A 105 9.61 29.81 -34.51
C PRO A 105 10.94 29.39 -33.86
N GLY A 106 11.34 28.15 -34.09
CA GLY A 106 12.55 27.57 -33.53
C GLY A 106 12.28 26.42 -32.55
N GLU A 107 13.32 25.66 -32.21
CA GLU A 107 13.23 24.59 -31.25
C GLU A 107 13.01 25.14 -29.83
N ASN A 108 12.10 24.51 -29.07
CA ASN A 108 11.84 24.89 -27.68
C ASN A 108 13.13 24.71 -26.84
N PRO A 109 13.68 25.77 -26.24
CA PRO A 109 14.94 25.68 -25.49
C PRO A 109 14.88 24.71 -24.29
N ALA A 110 13.71 24.50 -23.71
CA ALA A 110 13.53 23.50 -22.65
C ALA A 110 13.78 22.06 -23.14
N TRP A 111 13.53 21.75 -24.41
CA TRP A 111 13.75 20.41 -24.96
C TRP A 111 15.23 20.01 -24.98
N ALA A 112 16.12 20.95 -25.32
CA ALA A 112 17.56 20.69 -25.29
C ALA A 112 18.03 20.38 -23.87
N ILE A 113 17.52 21.11 -22.86
CA ILE A 113 17.83 20.85 -21.45
C ILE A 113 17.30 19.48 -21.02
N ILE A 114 16.05 19.16 -21.33
CA ILE A 114 15.45 17.85 -20.98
C ILE A 114 16.15 16.69 -21.67
N ARG A 115 16.63 16.84 -22.93
CA ARG A 115 17.47 15.82 -23.59
C ARG A 115 18.74 15.55 -22.80
N ASN A 116 19.40 16.60 -22.33
CA ASN A 116 20.60 16.45 -21.51
C ASN A 116 20.29 15.78 -20.15
N VAL A 117 19.16 16.11 -19.50
CA VAL A 117 18.71 15.40 -18.28
C VAL A 117 18.54 13.91 -18.54
N LEU A 118 17.90 13.54 -19.66
CA LEU A 118 17.66 12.13 -20.00
C LEU A 118 18.98 11.40 -20.35
N ALA A 119 19.91 12.08 -21.02
CA ALA A 119 21.24 11.52 -21.33
C ALA A 119 22.07 11.27 -20.05
N ASN A 120 21.98 12.16 -19.05
CA ASN A 120 22.68 12.06 -17.78
C ASN A 120 21.90 11.27 -16.70
N ARG A 121 20.71 10.77 -17.01
CA ARG A 121 19.88 9.98 -16.09
C ARG A 121 20.62 8.84 -15.39
N PRO A 122 21.45 8.00 -16.08
CA PRO A 122 22.15 6.91 -15.40
C PRO A 122 23.11 7.35 -14.30
N GLN A 123 23.64 8.58 -14.40
CA GLN A 123 24.53 9.13 -13.39
C GLN A 123 23.78 9.79 -12.22
N ASN A 124 22.59 10.34 -12.48
CA ASN A 124 21.82 11.12 -11.52
C ASN A 124 20.72 10.31 -10.82
N ASP A 125 20.39 9.11 -11.30
CA ASP A 125 19.40 8.22 -10.68
C ASP A 125 20.00 7.53 -9.45
N PRO A 126 19.50 7.77 -8.24
CA PRO A 126 20.00 7.15 -7.01
C PRO A 126 19.90 5.61 -7.02
N ASN A 127 18.97 5.04 -7.80
CA ASN A 127 18.80 3.59 -7.91
C ASN A 127 19.90 2.93 -8.74
N GLN A 128 20.71 3.72 -9.46
CA GLN A 128 21.87 3.23 -10.21
C GLN A 128 23.13 3.16 -9.35
N LEU A 129 23.09 3.65 -8.11
CA LEU A 129 24.20 3.48 -7.17
C LEU A 129 24.34 2.00 -6.78
N ASP A 130 25.56 1.52 -6.69
CA ASP A 130 25.80 0.14 -6.30
C ASP A 130 25.32 -0.11 -4.87
N THR A 131 25.66 0.80 -3.95
CA THR A 131 25.21 0.76 -2.58
C THR A 131 25.10 2.16 -1.98
N TYR A 132 24.20 2.34 -1.02
CA TYR A 132 24.24 3.48 -0.11
C TYR A 132 23.62 3.13 1.24
N LYS A 133 24.02 3.91 2.25
CA LYS A 133 23.39 3.94 3.59
C LYS A 133 23.06 5.38 3.92
N ALA A 134 21.90 5.59 4.58
CA ALA A 134 21.48 6.90 5.04
C ALA A 134 20.67 6.78 6.34
N SER A 135 20.65 7.82 7.14
CA SER A 135 19.69 8.05 8.21
C SER A 135 18.53 8.89 7.65
N ALA A 136 17.31 8.48 7.92
CA ALA A 136 16.11 9.20 7.51
C ALA A 136 15.33 9.69 8.75
N TYR A 137 15.16 10.98 8.87
CA TYR A 137 14.17 11.56 9.80
C TYR A 137 12.88 11.79 9.05
N THR A 138 11.78 11.16 9.51
CA THR A 138 10.46 11.30 8.91
C THR A 138 9.48 11.89 9.91
N LYS A 139 8.85 13.00 9.55
CA LYS A 139 7.79 13.67 10.31
C LYS A 139 6.47 13.57 9.57
N ILE A 140 5.45 13.04 10.24
CA ILE A 140 4.10 12.89 9.73
C ILE A 140 3.19 13.79 10.55
N LEU A 141 2.51 14.71 9.89
CA LEU A 141 1.54 15.63 10.49
C LEU A 141 0.16 15.38 9.90
N VAL A 142 -0.83 15.18 10.74
CA VAL A 142 -2.24 15.11 10.35
C VAL A 142 -2.95 16.34 10.88
N VAL A 143 -3.53 17.11 9.96
CA VAL A 143 -4.20 18.38 10.27
C VAL A 143 -5.61 18.34 9.71
N VAL A 144 -6.59 18.77 10.47
CA VAL A 144 -7.88 19.18 9.93
C VAL A 144 -7.72 20.57 9.35
N ASP A 145 -7.75 20.68 8.02
CA ASP A 145 -7.47 21.93 7.34
C ASP A 145 -8.68 22.89 7.37
N SER A 146 -9.87 22.35 7.15
CA SER A 146 -11.07 23.20 7.16
C SER A 146 -12.29 22.33 7.52
N LEU A 147 -12.58 22.21 8.80
CA LEU A 147 -13.84 21.65 9.24
C LEU A 147 -14.87 22.77 9.37
N ASN A 148 -15.77 22.87 8.42
CA ASN A 148 -16.91 23.78 8.50
C ASN A 148 -18.06 23.08 9.20
N ARG A 149 -18.33 23.50 10.43
CA ARG A 149 -19.55 23.10 11.14
C ARG A 149 -20.68 24.00 10.69
N VAL A 150 -21.66 23.42 9.99
CA VAL A 150 -22.89 24.14 9.65
C VAL A 150 -23.71 24.29 10.93
N LEU A 151 -23.86 25.50 11.39
CA LEU A 151 -24.70 25.82 12.54
C LEU A 151 -26.14 25.94 12.07
N LYS A 152 -27.05 25.15 12.65
CA LYS A 152 -28.49 25.21 12.39
C LYS A 152 -29.20 25.65 13.67
N ASP A 153 -30.28 26.44 13.52
CA ASP A 153 -31.17 26.77 14.60
C ASP A 153 -32.13 25.60 14.94
N SER A 154 -32.97 25.79 15.93
CA SER A 154 -33.98 24.82 16.34
C SER A 154 -34.95 24.41 15.23
N THR A 155 -35.10 25.22 14.19
CA THR A 155 -35.92 24.97 13.00
C THR A 155 -35.18 24.32 11.86
N LYS A 156 -33.89 23.89 12.08
CA LYS A 156 -32.94 23.34 11.09
C LYS A 156 -32.48 24.33 10.00
N LYS A 157 -32.77 25.61 10.16
CA LYS A 157 -32.29 26.66 9.25
C LYS A 157 -30.80 26.93 9.50
N VAL A 158 -30.03 27.10 8.43
CA VAL A 158 -28.59 27.40 8.50
C VAL A 158 -28.40 28.84 8.95
N ILE A 159 -27.79 29.05 10.12
CA ILE A 159 -27.51 30.37 10.69
C ILE A 159 -26.04 30.78 10.60
N GLY A 160 -25.15 29.85 10.19
CA GLY A 160 -23.75 30.15 10.01
C GLY A 160 -22.87 28.92 9.85
N SER A 161 -21.58 29.14 9.67
CA SER A 161 -20.58 28.07 9.65
C SER A 161 -19.35 28.51 10.46
N LYS A 162 -18.80 27.60 11.25
CA LYS A 162 -17.55 27.81 11.98
C LYS A 162 -16.45 27.00 11.34
N LYS A 163 -15.39 27.66 10.89
CA LYS A 163 -14.19 27.01 10.35
C LYS A 163 -13.27 26.64 11.51
N ILE A 164 -12.88 25.38 11.55
CA ILE A 164 -11.93 24.83 12.52
C ILE A 164 -10.73 24.30 11.76
N THR A 165 -9.55 24.80 12.08
CA THR A 165 -8.27 24.26 11.62
C THR A 165 -7.50 23.82 12.85
N ALA A 166 -7.20 22.55 12.95
CA ALA A 166 -6.50 22.01 14.11
C ALA A 166 -5.55 20.88 13.69
N PRO A 167 -4.29 20.94 14.14
CA PRO A 167 -3.41 19.78 14.05
C PRO A 167 -3.89 18.68 15.01
N ILE A 168 -3.97 17.43 14.50
CA ILE A 168 -4.49 16.31 15.28
C ILE A 168 -3.35 15.40 15.72
N TYR A 169 -2.49 14.98 14.79
CA TYR A 169 -1.47 13.98 15.06
C TYR A 169 -0.10 14.40 14.56
N ILE A 170 0.92 14.08 15.35
CA ILE A 170 2.31 14.15 14.96
C ILE A 170 3.00 12.82 15.28
N VAL A 171 3.70 12.28 14.30
CA VAL A 171 4.55 11.10 14.43
C VAL A 171 5.91 11.44 13.87
N GLU A 172 6.96 11.11 14.61
CA GLU A 172 8.34 11.29 14.16
C GLU A 172 9.07 9.95 14.25
N ASN A 173 9.82 9.63 13.22
CA ASN A 173 10.60 8.41 13.13
C ASN A 173 12.04 8.73 12.71
N ILE A 174 13.01 8.01 13.28
CA ILE A 174 14.35 7.88 12.73
C ILE A 174 14.48 6.48 12.17
N SER A 175 14.94 6.38 10.93
CA SER A 175 15.14 5.11 10.24
C SER A 175 16.55 5.01 9.68
N GLU A 176 17.13 3.82 9.71
CA GLU A 176 18.30 3.46 8.93
C GLU A 176 17.84 2.93 7.57
N LEU A 177 18.35 3.51 6.50
CA LEU A 177 18.10 3.09 5.11
C LEU A 177 19.34 2.46 4.55
N ILE A 178 19.22 1.31 3.90
CA ILE A 178 20.28 0.68 3.08
C ILE A 178 19.73 0.29 1.73
N HIS A 179 20.54 0.49 0.73
CA HIS A 179 20.27 0.14 -0.66
C HIS A 179 21.43 -0.62 -1.28
N LYS A 180 21.13 -1.62 -2.09
CA LYS A 180 22.10 -2.33 -2.95
C LYS A 180 21.45 -2.67 -4.27
N LYS A 181 22.12 -2.36 -5.35
CA LYS A 181 21.68 -2.70 -6.73
C LYS A 181 21.64 -4.23 -6.93
N PRO A 182 20.69 -4.78 -7.72
CA PRO A 182 19.52 -4.12 -8.26
C PRO A 182 18.31 -4.19 -7.28
N ASN A 183 17.78 -3.04 -6.86
CA ASN A 183 16.52 -2.94 -6.12
C ASN A 183 16.44 -3.66 -4.74
N LYS A 184 17.59 -3.93 -4.09
CA LYS A 184 17.59 -4.39 -2.70
C LYS A 184 17.51 -3.18 -1.78
N ASN A 185 16.44 -3.08 -1.01
CA ASN A 185 16.20 -1.97 -0.10
C ASN A 185 15.79 -2.50 1.27
N LYS A 186 16.28 -1.89 2.32
CA LYS A 186 15.82 -2.16 3.68
C LYS A 186 15.77 -0.88 4.49
N GLU A 187 14.67 -0.70 5.20
CA GLU A 187 14.46 0.38 6.15
C GLU A 187 14.25 -0.20 7.54
N THR A 188 15.00 0.29 8.53
CA THR A 188 14.84 -0.10 9.92
C THR A 188 14.53 1.13 10.77
N VAL A 189 13.29 1.25 11.26
CA VAL A 189 12.90 2.30 12.19
C VAL A 189 13.58 2.02 13.54
N VAL A 190 14.48 2.90 13.95
CA VAL A 190 15.30 2.74 15.16
C VAL A 190 14.76 3.54 16.34
N ALA A 191 14.08 4.66 16.09
CA ALA A 191 13.41 5.47 17.09
C ALA A 191 12.09 6.01 16.54
N SER A 192 11.06 6.07 17.39
CA SER A 192 9.74 6.60 17.04
C SER A 192 9.14 7.29 18.25
N VAL A 193 8.58 8.48 18.03
CA VAL A 193 7.79 9.22 19.01
C VAL A 193 6.53 9.77 18.37
N ASN A 194 5.45 9.82 19.12
CA ASN A 194 4.17 10.31 18.63
C ASN A 194 3.31 10.84 19.78
N ASN A 195 2.27 11.60 19.43
CA ASN A 195 1.28 12.09 20.38
C ASN A 195 -0.05 11.30 20.35
N ILE A 196 -0.07 10.14 19.76
CA ILE A 196 -1.26 9.35 19.44
C ILE A 196 -1.15 7.99 20.14
N ALA A 197 -2.28 7.31 20.38
CA ALA A 197 -2.22 5.93 20.87
C ALA A 197 -1.36 5.05 19.97
N GLN A 198 -0.65 4.15 20.57
CA GLN A 198 0.31 3.25 19.92
C GLN A 198 -0.30 2.52 18.71
N VAL A 199 -1.58 2.23 18.79
CA VAL A 199 -2.33 1.55 17.72
C VAL A 199 -2.44 2.41 16.46
N TYR A 200 -2.84 3.66 16.59
CA TYR A 200 -2.92 4.57 15.43
C TYR A 200 -1.54 4.90 14.89
N SER A 201 -0.55 5.00 15.76
CA SER A 201 0.84 5.13 15.37
C SER A 201 1.31 3.95 14.53
N GLN A 202 0.98 2.74 14.93
CA GLN A 202 1.26 1.54 14.14
C GLN A 202 0.54 1.60 12.79
N MET A 203 -0.71 2.00 12.73
CA MET A 203 -1.48 2.14 11.50
C MET A 203 -0.88 3.20 10.56
N LEU A 204 -0.46 4.35 11.08
CA LEU A 204 0.24 5.37 10.30
C LEU A 204 1.60 4.89 9.80
N ASN A 205 2.30 4.09 10.59
CA ASN A 205 3.53 3.43 10.18
C ASN A 205 3.29 2.28 9.17
N TYR A 206 2.05 1.80 9.07
CA TYR A 206 1.61 0.81 8.09
C TYR A 206 1.18 1.41 6.75
N LEU A 207 0.86 2.68 6.73
CA LEU A 207 0.62 3.32 5.43
C LEU A 207 1.87 3.02 4.59
N PRO A 208 1.71 2.49 3.37
CA PRO A 208 2.85 2.19 2.51
C PRO A 208 3.53 3.52 2.15
N LEU A 209 4.36 3.97 3.06
CA LEU A 209 5.02 5.26 3.02
C LEU A 209 6.34 5.15 2.27
N ASP A 210 6.35 4.39 1.18
CA ASP A 210 7.40 4.51 0.16
C ASP A 210 7.39 5.90 -0.50
N LEU A 211 6.66 6.84 0.13
CA LEU A 211 6.63 8.23 -0.29
C LEU A 211 8.00 8.92 -0.16
N HIS A 212 8.93 8.36 0.62
CA HIS A 212 10.30 8.83 0.68
C HIS A 212 11.18 8.22 -0.44
N LYS A 213 10.76 7.12 -1.05
CA LYS A 213 11.43 6.49 -2.20
C LYS A 213 10.92 7.02 -3.54
N ILE A 214 10.47 8.26 -3.57
CA ILE A 214 9.97 8.87 -4.78
C ILE A 214 11.14 9.04 -5.74
N ASP A 215 11.05 8.36 -6.87
CA ASP A 215 12.02 8.39 -7.93
C ASP A 215 11.43 9.08 -9.17
N PHE A 216 11.93 10.27 -9.46
CA PHE A 216 11.55 11.01 -10.65
C PHE A 216 12.39 10.65 -11.88
N TYR A 217 13.37 9.78 -11.74
CA TYR A 217 14.13 9.25 -12.87
C TYR A 217 13.54 7.95 -13.42
N SER A 218 12.52 7.34 -12.78
CA SER A 218 11.81 6.17 -13.30
C SER A 218 10.82 6.51 -14.41
N GLU A 219 10.39 5.52 -15.20
CA GLU A 219 9.38 5.71 -16.25
C GLU A 219 8.00 6.08 -15.69
N LEU A 220 7.70 5.53 -14.53
CA LEU A 220 6.39 5.62 -13.90
C LEU A 220 6.54 5.80 -12.40
N TYR A 221 5.77 6.71 -11.86
CA TYR A 221 5.63 6.86 -10.43
C TYR A 221 4.40 6.08 -9.93
N ASN A 222 4.65 5.10 -9.07
CA ASN A 222 3.57 4.38 -8.38
C ASN A 222 3.16 5.15 -7.12
N PHE A 223 1.91 5.61 -7.08
CA PHE A 223 1.38 6.20 -5.87
C PHE A 223 0.69 5.12 -5.01
N PRO A 224 1.35 4.62 -3.94
CA PRO A 224 0.93 3.40 -3.25
C PRO A 224 -0.48 3.45 -2.67
N LEU A 225 -0.88 4.60 -2.09
CA LEU A 225 -2.20 4.80 -1.50
C LEU A 225 -3.36 4.69 -2.50
N LEU A 226 -3.12 5.06 -3.75
CA LEU A 226 -4.15 5.03 -4.80
C LEU A 226 -4.03 3.80 -5.70
N LYS A 227 -2.95 3.02 -5.58
CA LYS A 227 -2.60 1.96 -6.54
C LYS A 227 -2.64 2.46 -7.99
N ARG A 228 -2.21 3.72 -8.19
CA ARG A 228 -2.16 4.38 -9.49
C ARG A 228 -0.72 4.61 -9.93
N PHE A 229 -0.52 4.52 -11.23
CA PHE A 229 0.75 4.81 -11.85
C PHE A 229 0.65 6.11 -12.65
N TYR A 230 1.44 7.08 -12.26
CA TYR A 230 1.56 8.33 -12.99
C TYR A 230 2.76 8.27 -13.92
N VAL A 231 2.56 8.75 -15.15
CA VAL A 231 3.65 8.87 -16.11
C VAL A 231 4.59 9.96 -15.63
N ASN A 232 5.86 9.63 -15.51
CA ASN A 232 6.87 10.56 -15.02
C ASN A 232 7.22 11.60 -16.11
N PRO A 233 7.43 12.88 -15.78
CA PRO A 233 7.83 13.88 -16.76
C PRO A 233 9.22 13.63 -17.39
N LEU A 234 10.09 12.88 -16.74
CA LEU A 234 11.41 12.49 -17.26
C LEU A 234 11.43 11.03 -17.79
N ASN A 235 10.33 10.57 -18.36
CA ASN A 235 10.25 9.24 -18.99
C ASN A 235 10.87 9.24 -20.41
N SER A 236 11.12 8.04 -20.94
CA SER A 236 11.74 7.86 -22.27
C SER A 236 10.92 8.42 -23.43
N LYS A 237 9.60 8.64 -23.27
CA LYS A 237 8.69 9.17 -24.28
C LYS A 237 8.18 10.57 -23.97
N THR A 238 8.90 11.29 -23.13
CA THR A 238 8.42 12.54 -22.53
C THR A 238 8.02 13.59 -23.58
N PHE A 239 8.78 13.77 -24.65
CA PHE A 239 8.48 14.76 -25.69
C PHE A 239 7.17 14.54 -26.46
N SER A 240 6.66 13.32 -26.47
CA SER A 240 5.34 13.01 -27.04
C SER A 240 4.19 13.13 -26.04
N GLN A 241 4.50 13.41 -24.77
CA GLN A 241 3.54 13.32 -23.67
C GLN A 241 3.42 14.61 -22.88
N TYR A 242 4.52 15.34 -22.78
CA TYR A 242 4.63 16.55 -21.97
C TYR A 242 5.12 17.74 -22.79
N ASP A 243 4.53 18.87 -22.48
CA ASP A 243 4.96 20.19 -22.92
C ASP A 243 5.81 20.80 -21.82
N PHE A 244 6.98 21.37 -22.20
CA PHE A 244 7.94 21.97 -21.30
C PHE A 244 8.14 23.43 -21.65
N THR A 245 8.21 24.29 -20.63
CA THR A 245 8.48 25.71 -20.79
C THR A 245 9.63 26.12 -19.87
N LEU A 246 10.67 26.71 -20.45
CA LEU A 246 11.74 27.36 -19.67
C LEU A 246 11.18 28.66 -19.14
N GLU A 247 11.00 28.76 -17.82
CA GLU A 247 10.41 29.93 -17.15
C GLU A 247 11.48 30.93 -16.76
N ASP A 248 12.62 30.47 -16.24
CA ASP A 248 13.70 31.32 -15.77
C ASP A 248 15.04 30.55 -15.73
N THR A 249 16.15 31.30 -15.59
CA THR A 249 17.47 30.75 -15.35
C THR A 249 18.13 31.52 -14.21
N LEU A 250 18.52 30.84 -13.16
CA LEU A 250 19.28 31.38 -12.05
C LEU A 250 20.76 31.10 -12.23
N PHE A 251 21.59 32.12 -12.20
CA PHE A 251 23.03 31.99 -12.31
C PHE A 251 23.65 32.01 -10.92
N HIS A 252 24.50 31.05 -10.66
CA HIS A 252 25.33 30.93 -9.47
C HIS A 252 26.80 31.14 -9.85
N GLU A 253 27.67 31.19 -8.89
CA GLU A 253 29.10 31.47 -9.16
C GLU A 253 29.77 30.37 -10.04
N ARG A 254 29.34 29.12 -9.96
CA ARG A 254 29.95 27.96 -10.63
C ARG A 254 29.03 27.24 -11.61
N ASP A 255 27.74 27.40 -11.46
CA ASP A 255 26.72 26.70 -12.23
C ASP A 255 25.48 27.56 -12.45
N SER A 256 24.49 27.01 -13.09
CA SER A 256 23.20 27.68 -13.28
C SER A 256 22.08 26.67 -13.08
N THR A 257 20.92 27.18 -12.69
CA THR A 257 19.73 26.37 -12.49
C THR A 257 18.63 26.83 -13.42
N PHE A 258 18.18 25.93 -14.30
CA PHE A 258 17.04 26.15 -15.19
C PHE A 258 15.74 25.84 -14.46
N ILE A 259 14.79 26.76 -14.47
CA ILE A 259 13.45 26.60 -13.92
C ILE A 259 12.53 26.24 -15.07
N ILE A 260 12.02 25.01 -15.09
CA ILE A 260 11.21 24.45 -16.17
C ILE A 260 9.85 24.04 -15.63
N SER A 261 8.78 24.61 -16.16
CA SER A 261 7.42 24.13 -15.92
C SER A 261 7.08 23.03 -16.93
N PHE A 262 6.24 22.10 -16.52
CA PHE A 262 5.78 21.01 -17.39
C PHE A 262 4.30 20.68 -17.15
N ARG A 263 3.64 20.28 -18.22
CA ARG A 263 2.25 19.83 -18.22
C ARG A 263 2.07 18.78 -19.33
N PRO A 264 1.13 17.82 -19.18
CA PRO A 264 0.83 16.90 -20.28
C PRO A 264 0.14 17.64 -21.41
N TYR A 265 0.29 17.12 -22.63
CA TYR A 265 -0.48 17.59 -23.76
C TYR A 265 -1.99 17.41 -23.55
N PRO A 266 -2.84 18.24 -24.13
CA PRO A 266 -4.30 18.08 -24.08
C PRO A 266 -4.74 16.69 -24.55
N LYS A 267 -5.85 16.18 -23.98
CA LYS A 267 -6.46 14.89 -24.35
C LYS A 267 -5.58 13.65 -24.09
N THR A 268 -4.68 13.69 -23.11
CA THR A 268 -3.92 12.51 -22.70
C THR A 268 -4.83 11.46 -22.06
N ASN A 269 -4.58 10.18 -22.36
CA ASN A 269 -5.32 9.02 -21.84
C ASN A 269 -4.57 8.27 -20.73
N PHE A 270 -3.62 8.91 -20.05
CA PHE A 270 -2.86 8.35 -18.95
C PHE A 270 -2.93 9.27 -17.71
N ASP A 271 -2.66 8.72 -16.54
CA ASP A 271 -2.53 9.51 -15.32
C ASP A 271 -1.23 10.32 -15.39
N ALA A 272 -1.36 11.64 -15.44
CA ALA A 272 -0.26 12.56 -15.66
C ALA A 272 -0.02 13.48 -14.46
N LEU A 273 1.24 13.92 -14.35
CA LEU A 273 1.68 14.94 -13.39
C LEU A 273 1.85 16.27 -14.10
N LYS A 274 1.67 17.35 -13.37
CA LYS A 274 2.06 18.71 -13.76
C LYS A 274 2.89 19.35 -12.67
N GLY A 275 3.76 20.28 -13.02
CA GLY A 275 4.59 20.92 -12.01
C GLY A 275 5.75 21.72 -12.55
N VAL A 276 6.75 21.86 -11.70
CA VAL A 276 7.98 22.62 -11.97
C VAL A 276 9.16 21.77 -11.56
N MET A 277 10.22 21.80 -12.34
CA MET A 277 11.50 21.21 -12.02
C MET A 277 12.62 22.24 -12.17
N HIS A 278 13.60 22.13 -11.31
CA HIS A 278 14.84 22.92 -11.36
C HIS A 278 15.95 21.97 -11.78
N ILE A 279 16.62 22.29 -12.86
CA ILE A 279 17.71 21.51 -13.43
C ILE A 279 19.00 22.28 -13.29
N ASN A 280 19.94 21.73 -12.56
CA ASN A 280 21.26 22.32 -12.41
C ASN A 280 22.13 21.95 -13.62
N THR A 281 22.94 22.90 -14.12
CA THR A 281 23.85 22.67 -15.25
C THR A 281 24.96 21.67 -14.91
N ASP A 282 25.31 21.51 -13.62
CA ASP A 282 26.24 20.50 -13.17
C ASP A 282 25.60 19.09 -13.30
N GLY A 283 25.96 18.40 -14.38
CA GLY A 283 25.44 17.09 -14.74
C GLY A 283 23.98 17.07 -15.23
N TYR A 284 23.35 18.21 -15.50
CA TYR A 284 21.93 18.31 -15.86
C TYR A 284 21.03 17.52 -14.92
N ALA A 285 21.29 17.64 -13.62
CA ALA A 285 20.60 16.91 -12.59
C ALA A 285 19.37 17.66 -12.05
N LEU A 286 18.40 16.91 -11.55
CA LEU A 286 17.33 17.49 -10.72
C LEU A 286 17.94 18.07 -9.45
N GLU A 287 17.73 19.35 -9.22
CA GLU A 287 17.99 20.04 -7.96
C GLU A 287 16.72 20.11 -7.10
N TYR A 288 15.57 20.32 -7.77
CA TYR A 288 14.27 20.37 -7.13
C TYR A 288 13.17 19.97 -8.09
N ILE A 289 12.12 19.35 -7.55
CA ILE A 289 10.89 19.11 -8.31
C ILE A 289 9.66 19.27 -7.41
N ASN A 290 8.62 19.89 -7.98
CA ASN A 290 7.32 20.06 -7.33
C ASN A 290 6.23 19.61 -8.29
N VAL A 291 5.50 18.56 -7.93
CA VAL A 291 4.50 17.95 -8.79
C VAL A 291 3.16 17.77 -8.10
N ALA A 292 2.12 17.81 -8.91
CA ALA A 292 0.75 17.45 -8.54
C ALA A 292 0.09 16.68 -9.69
N PRO A 293 -0.93 15.83 -9.41
CA PRO A 293 -1.69 15.18 -10.48
C PRO A 293 -2.50 16.22 -11.26
N VAL A 294 -2.67 15.98 -12.55
CA VAL A 294 -3.53 16.83 -13.41
C VAL A 294 -4.99 16.62 -13.05
N ASP A 295 -5.39 15.37 -12.90
CA ASP A 295 -6.75 15.02 -12.47
C ASP A 295 -6.78 14.92 -10.94
N THR A 296 -7.25 15.95 -10.30
CA THR A 296 -7.58 15.88 -8.87
C THR A 296 -8.91 15.15 -8.71
N LEU A 297 -8.92 14.06 -7.99
CA LEU A 297 -10.16 13.49 -7.47
C LEU A 297 -10.80 14.57 -6.59
N GLN A 298 -12.10 14.85 -6.76
CA GLN A 298 -12.76 16.00 -6.10
C GLN A 298 -12.53 16.08 -4.58
N ASN A 299 -12.22 14.95 -3.93
CA ASN A 299 -11.98 14.89 -2.50
C ASN A 299 -10.58 14.36 -2.14
N PHE A 300 -9.70 14.17 -3.12
CA PHE A 300 -8.36 13.69 -2.87
C PHE A 300 -7.35 14.31 -3.83
N GLY A 301 -6.34 14.91 -3.29
CA GLY A 301 -5.22 15.48 -4.04
C GLY A 301 -3.90 15.17 -3.36
N PHE A 302 -2.83 15.21 -4.10
CA PHE A 302 -1.50 15.18 -3.53
C PHE A 302 -0.57 16.19 -4.18
N ARG A 303 0.45 16.58 -3.44
CA ARG A 303 1.56 17.39 -3.94
C ARG A 303 2.85 16.80 -3.40
N ILE A 304 3.83 16.63 -4.27
CA ILE A 304 5.14 16.10 -3.92
C ILE A 304 6.18 17.16 -4.23
N GLN A 305 7.04 17.41 -3.27
CA GLN A 305 8.20 18.29 -3.40
C GLN A 305 9.42 17.50 -3.01
N GLN A 306 10.45 17.50 -3.84
CA GLN A 306 11.70 16.80 -3.55
C GLN A 306 12.87 17.71 -3.89
N ARG A 307 13.82 17.81 -2.98
CA ARG A 307 15.06 18.55 -3.13
C ARG A 307 16.22 17.58 -3.12
N TYR A 308 17.17 17.86 -3.98
CA TYR A 308 18.41 17.13 -4.09
C TYR A 308 19.57 18.02 -3.65
N GLN A 309 20.63 17.40 -3.18
CA GLN A 309 21.89 18.07 -2.89
C GLN A 309 23.06 17.23 -3.39
N ARG A 310 24.21 17.87 -3.56
CA ARG A 310 25.43 17.20 -3.97
C ARG A 310 26.10 16.55 -2.78
N ILE A 311 26.30 15.24 -2.84
CA ILE A 311 26.97 14.43 -1.83
C ILE A 311 28.05 13.62 -2.52
N SER A 312 29.31 13.75 -2.09
CA SER A 312 30.45 13.05 -2.68
C SER A 312 30.50 13.12 -4.22
N GLY A 313 30.20 14.31 -4.77
CA GLY A 313 30.22 14.57 -6.21
C GLY A 313 28.97 14.11 -6.99
N ARG A 314 27.96 13.54 -6.35
CA ARG A 314 26.71 13.10 -6.99
C ARG A 314 25.49 13.82 -6.43
N TRP A 315 24.50 14.05 -7.27
CA TRP A 315 23.20 14.57 -6.83
C TRP A 315 22.41 13.46 -6.16
N PHE A 316 21.95 13.72 -4.93
CA PHE A 316 21.23 12.73 -4.11
C PHE A 316 20.03 13.41 -3.41
N PRO A 317 18.87 12.72 -3.28
CA PRO A 317 17.73 13.26 -2.57
C PRO A 317 18.08 13.63 -1.12
N GLN A 318 17.75 14.86 -0.73
CA GLN A 318 17.97 15.34 0.63
C GLN A 318 16.67 15.42 1.42
N THR A 319 15.66 16.05 0.82
CA THR A 319 14.37 16.28 1.49
C THR A 319 13.23 15.95 0.54
N ALA A 320 12.27 15.19 1.02
CA ALA A 320 11.03 14.92 0.32
C ALA A 320 9.84 15.33 1.20
N THR A 321 8.91 16.10 0.66
CA THR A 321 7.65 16.45 1.31
C THR A 321 6.48 16.03 0.43
N THR A 322 5.61 15.21 0.98
CA THR A 322 4.35 14.84 0.34
C THR A 322 3.20 15.37 1.16
N ARG A 323 2.31 16.14 0.54
CA ARG A 323 1.06 16.61 1.13
C ARG A 323 -0.10 15.86 0.49
N LEU A 324 -0.93 15.22 1.31
CA LEU A 324 -2.17 14.58 0.89
C LEU A 324 -3.33 15.42 1.39
N LEU A 325 -4.29 15.67 0.53
CA LEU A 325 -5.56 16.33 0.86
C LEU A 325 -6.69 15.33 0.64
N ALA A 326 -7.47 15.08 1.67
CA ALA A 326 -8.65 14.24 1.60
C ALA A 326 -9.86 15.00 2.09
N GLY A 327 -10.82 15.26 1.19
CA GLY A 327 -12.07 15.90 1.53
C GLY A 327 -12.96 15.00 2.37
N TYR A 328 -13.69 15.60 3.30
CA TYR A 328 -14.63 14.95 4.18
C TYR A 328 -15.97 15.68 4.15
N SER A 329 -17.06 14.92 4.01
CA SER A 329 -18.42 15.45 4.13
C SER A 329 -19.28 14.46 4.89
N SER A 330 -19.85 14.88 6.01
CA SER A 330 -20.77 14.07 6.83
C SER A 330 -21.71 14.98 7.56
N SER A 331 -22.90 14.49 7.88
CA SER A 331 -23.99 15.09 8.66
C SER A 331 -23.72 16.47 9.30
N GLY A 332 -23.79 17.55 8.51
CA GLY A 332 -23.57 18.93 8.97
C GLY A 332 -22.11 19.38 9.08
N TYR A 333 -21.15 18.57 8.65
CA TYR A 333 -19.73 18.92 8.63
C TYR A 333 -19.16 18.71 7.22
N THR A 334 -18.44 19.69 6.72
CA THR A 334 -17.62 19.58 5.50
C THR A 334 -16.22 20.01 5.84
N GLY A 335 -15.21 19.30 5.36
CA GLY A 335 -13.84 19.69 5.64
C GLY A 335 -12.82 18.88 4.82
N ALA A 336 -11.57 19.15 5.07
CA ALA A 336 -10.45 18.41 4.50
C ALA A 336 -9.46 18.00 5.59
N PHE A 337 -8.96 16.78 5.48
CA PHE A 337 -7.80 16.34 6.22
C PHE A 337 -6.57 16.56 5.34
N GLN A 338 -5.55 17.16 5.91
CA GLN A 338 -4.24 17.22 5.31
C GLN A 338 -3.28 16.30 6.07
N VAL A 339 -2.60 15.44 5.33
CA VAL A 339 -1.49 14.65 5.87
C VAL A 339 -0.21 15.13 5.19
N LYS A 340 0.71 15.66 5.97
CA LYS A 340 2.02 16.10 5.49
C LYS A 340 3.07 15.10 5.96
N PHE A 341 3.77 14.50 5.01
CA PHE A 341 4.96 13.68 5.25
C PHE A 341 6.18 14.49 4.85
N THR A 342 7.13 14.61 5.74
CA THR A 342 8.43 15.23 5.43
C THR A 342 9.51 14.26 5.84
N THR A 343 10.37 13.88 4.91
CA THR A 343 11.54 13.02 5.16
C THR A 343 12.79 13.81 4.80
N GLN A 344 13.76 13.81 5.71
CA GLN A 344 15.09 14.40 5.52
C GLN A 344 16.11 13.27 5.63
N LEU A 345 17.05 13.21 4.69
CA LEU A 345 18.12 12.24 4.67
C LEU A 345 19.40 12.89 5.20
N HIS A 346 20.05 12.19 6.12
CA HIS A 346 21.28 12.59 6.79
C HIS A 346 22.28 11.44 6.71
N ASP A 347 23.54 11.74 7.02
CA ASP A 347 24.63 10.76 7.14
C ASP A 347 24.70 9.82 5.93
N VAL A 348 24.54 10.39 4.73
CA VAL A 348 24.53 9.63 3.49
C VAL A 348 25.92 9.17 3.14
N ALA A 349 26.14 7.86 3.10
CA ALA A 349 27.36 7.23 2.66
C ALA A 349 27.09 6.42 1.38
N LEU A 350 27.81 6.77 0.31
CA LEU A 350 27.68 6.16 -1.02
C LEU A 350 28.76 5.10 -1.23
N ASN A 351 28.43 4.05 -2.01
CA ASN A 351 29.36 3.00 -2.46
C ASN A 351 30.11 2.29 -1.31
N ILE A 352 29.39 2.04 -0.22
CA ILE A 352 29.93 1.30 0.93
C ILE A 352 29.73 -0.21 0.77
N PRO A 353 30.60 -1.06 1.33
CA PRO A 353 30.40 -2.50 1.30
C PRO A 353 29.19 -2.88 2.15
N LEU A 354 28.24 -3.60 1.56
CA LEU A 354 27.05 -4.13 2.24
C LEU A 354 26.94 -5.63 2.02
N ASP A 355 26.76 -6.38 3.12
CA ASP A 355 26.52 -7.82 3.07
C ASP A 355 25.14 -8.10 2.49
N ASP A 356 25.04 -9.11 1.63
CA ASP A 356 23.79 -9.57 1.05
C ASP A 356 22.82 -10.16 2.07
N GLN A 357 23.33 -10.69 3.18
CA GLN A 357 22.53 -11.22 4.29
C GLN A 357 21.68 -10.15 5.00
N LEU A 358 22.03 -8.87 4.85
CA LEU A 358 21.23 -7.77 5.38
C LEU A 358 19.88 -7.62 4.68
N PHE A 359 19.76 -8.15 3.45
CA PHE A 359 18.58 -8.00 2.61
C PHE A 359 17.76 -9.29 2.58
N ASP A 360 16.58 -9.22 3.15
CA ASP A 360 15.58 -10.28 3.17
C ASP A 360 14.24 -9.77 2.63
N GLU A 361 13.14 -10.52 2.79
CA GLU A 361 11.80 -10.07 2.40
C GLU A 361 11.29 -8.92 3.28
N VAL A 362 11.84 -8.73 4.49
CA VAL A 362 11.42 -7.65 5.40
C VAL A 362 12.10 -6.36 4.95
N GLN A 363 11.48 -5.67 4.01
CA GLN A 363 12.00 -4.38 3.50
C GLN A 363 11.84 -3.24 4.49
N ARG A 364 10.86 -3.32 5.39
CA ARG A 364 10.69 -2.35 6.47
C ARG A 364 10.42 -3.06 7.79
N ALA A 365 11.21 -2.72 8.78
CA ALA A 365 11.03 -3.23 10.15
C ALA A 365 11.08 -2.08 11.15
N MET A 366 10.42 -2.24 12.28
CA MET A 366 10.56 -1.37 13.45
C MET A 366 11.25 -2.15 14.56
N ARG A 367 12.34 -1.60 15.11
CA ARG A 367 12.99 -2.21 16.27
C ARG A 367 12.04 -2.21 17.46
N PRO A 368 12.00 -3.26 18.29
CA PRO A 368 11.16 -3.30 19.49
C PRO A 368 11.43 -2.15 20.47
N SER A 369 12.66 -1.63 20.49
CA SER A 369 13.05 -0.47 21.29
C SER A 369 12.60 0.87 20.70
N ALA A 370 12.24 0.93 19.43
CA ALA A 370 11.96 2.19 18.75
C ALA A 370 10.81 2.99 19.38
N THR A 371 9.81 2.32 19.92
CA THR A 371 8.63 2.95 20.55
C THR A 371 8.83 3.29 22.03
N ARG A 372 10.02 3.02 22.61
CA ARG A 372 10.34 3.34 24.01
C ARG A 372 10.83 4.77 24.19
N HIS A 373 11.10 5.49 23.11
CA HIS A 373 11.53 6.87 23.18
C HIS A 373 10.41 7.79 23.66
N THR A 374 10.74 8.65 24.59
CA THR A 374 9.89 9.75 25.04
C THR A 374 10.15 10.99 24.18
N TYR A 375 9.32 12.01 24.30
CA TYR A 375 9.54 13.30 23.63
C TYR A 375 10.95 13.86 23.95
N GLU A 376 11.38 13.79 25.22
CA GLU A 376 12.68 14.35 25.65
C GLU A 376 13.86 13.53 25.10
N THR A 377 13.80 12.20 25.17
CA THR A 377 14.87 11.34 24.63
C THR A 377 14.96 11.42 23.10
N PHE A 378 13.86 11.66 22.43
CA PHE A 378 13.83 11.81 20.97
C PHE A 378 14.31 13.20 20.53
N LYS A 379 14.21 14.23 21.37
CA LYS A 379 14.62 15.62 21.07
C LYS A 379 16.08 15.69 20.60
N ALA A 380 16.97 14.92 21.21
CA ALA A 380 18.39 14.87 20.83
C ALA A 380 18.64 14.23 19.44
N LEU A 381 17.69 13.48 18.92
CA LEU A 381 17.79 12.78 17.64
C LEU A 381 17.19 13.59 16.48
N ARG A 382 16.53 14.70 16.76
CA ARG A 382 15.92 15.55 15.73
C ARG A 382 16.99 16.36 15.00
N PRO A 383 16.96 16.38 13.66
CA PRO A 383 17.83 17.27 12.89
C PRO A 383 17.44 18.74 13.05
N ASP A 384 16.14 19.02 13.23
CA ASP A 384 15.58 20.35 13.35
C ASP A 384 14.73 20.53 14.60
N THR A 385 14.64 21.74 15.13
CA THR A 385 13.73 22.07 16.22
C THR A 385 12.29 22.13 15.74
N LEU A 386 11.38 21.60 16.55
CA LEU A 386 9.94 21.72 16.27
C LEU A 386 9.47 23.19 16.44
N ALA A 387 8.54 23.59 15.57
CA ALA A 387 7.80 24.82 15.78
C ALA A 387 7.01 24.79 17.11
N ASP A 388 6.74 25.92 17.71
CA ASP A 388 6.03 25.97 19.00
C ASP A 388 4.68 25.27 18.99
N TRP A 389 3.93 25.38 17.90
CA TRP A 389 2.65 24.70 17.76
C TRP A 389 2.79 23.18 17.61
N GLU A 390 3.84 22.68 16.94
CA GLU A 390 4.16 21.25 16.84
C GLU A 390 4.55 20.71 18.22
N ARG A 391 5.37 21.46 18.97
CA ARG A 391 5.75 21.09 20.35
C ARG A 391 4.52 21.00 21.24
N LYS A 392 3.62 21.98 21.18
CA LYS A 392 2.36 21.98 21.94
C LYS A 392 1.48 20.75 21.64
N MET A 393 1.57 20.16 20.47
CA MET A 393 0.81 18.94 20.13
C MET A 393 1.18 17.76 21.03
N TYR A 394 2.43 17.60 21.42
CA TYR A 394 2.85 16.53 22.33
C TYR A 394 2.28 16.70 23.72
N PHE A 395 2.15 17.92 24.19
CA PHE A 395 1.69 18.23 25.55
C PHE A 395 0.17 18.37 25.67
N ASN A 396 -0.50 18.93 24.67
CA ASN A 396 -1.94 19.15 24.72
C ASN A 396 -2.75 17.86 24.63
N PHE A 397 -2.20 16.81 24.01
CA PHE A 397 -2.85 15.52 23.89
C PHE A 397 -2.93 14.75 25.22
N LYS A 398 -2.00 14.99 26.12
CA LYS A 398 -1.94 14.34 27.45
C LYS A 398 -2.82 15.01 28.50
N LYS A 399 -3.54 16.07 28.16
CA LYS A 399 -4.46 16.70 29.12
C LYS A 399 -5.62 15.76 29.43
N PRO A 400 -5.86 15.44 30.73
CA PRO A 400 -7.05 14.71 31.14
C PRO A 400 -8.30 15.44 30.61
N ASN A 401 -9.26 14.71 30.03
CA ASN A 401 -10.50 15.26 29.48
C ASN A 401 -10.43 16.02 28.13
N GLY A 402 -9.30 16.06 27.41
CA GLY A 402 -9.24 16.55 26.04
C GLY A 402 -10.00 15.62 25.08
N LEU A 403 -10.51 16.17 23.96
CA LEU A 403 -11.17 15.37 22.89
C LEU A 403 -10.28 14.19 22.45
N ALA A 404 -8.98 14.43 22.36
CA ALA A 404 -7.99 13.45 21.98
C ALA A 404 -7.77 12.37 23.03
N SER A 405 -7.77 12.71 24.33
CA SER A 405 -7.69 11.76 25.43
C SER A 405 -8.92 10.84 25.47
N ARG A 406 -10.12 11.36 25.18
CA ARG A 406 -11.34 10.56 25.09
C ARG A 406 -11.38 9.66 23.86
N LEU A 407 -10.88 10.13 22.72
CA LEU A 407 -10.74 9.30 21.51
C LEU A 407 -9.68 8.23 21.70
N ASP A 408 -8.63 8.53 22.47
CA ASP A 408 -7.50 7.62 22.70
C ASP A 408 -7.83 6.54 23.73
N SER A 409 -8.44 6.90 24.85
CA SER A 409 -8.62 5.97 25.97
C SER A 409 -9.72 4.92 25.75
N THR A 410 -10.79 5.24 25.03
CA THR A 410 -11.92 4.32 24.88
C THR A 410 -12.06 3.81 23.45
N TYR A 411 -12.14 4.73 22.49
CA TYR A 411 -12.32 4.33 21.06
C TYR A 411 -11.03 3.89 20.40
N GLY A 412 -9.89 4.44 20.79
CA GLY A 412 -8.58 4.10 20.24
C GLY A 412 -8.17 2.67 20.56
N HIS A 413 -8.32 2.25 21.80
CA HIS A 413 -8.04 0.87 22.19
C HIS A 413 -8.97 -0.12 21.50
N ILE A 414 -10.27 0.16 21.46
CA ILE A 414 -11.26 -0.73 20.81
C ILE A 414 -10.98 -0.83 19.30
N LEU A 415 -10.86 0.30 18.60
CA LEU A 415 -10.62 0.29 17.16
C LEU A 415 -9.27 -0.34 16.82
N GLY A 416 -8.27 -0.08 17.63
CA GLY A 416 -6.96 -0.68 17.48
C GLY A 416 -6.95 -2.17 17.68
N SER A 417 -7.64 -2.63 18.68
CA SER A 417 -7.79 -4.05 18.95
C SER A 417 -8.59 -4.75 17.85
N LEU A 418 -9.60 -4.09 17.30
CA LEU A 418 -10.34 -4.60 16.13
C LEU A 418 -9.45 -4.67 14.89
N LEU A 419 -8.63 -3.64 14.62
CA LEU A 419 -7.73 -3.60 13.47
C LEU A 419 -6.56 -4.58 13.58
N SER A 420 -6.00 -4.72 14.78
CA SER A 420 -4.94 -5.70 15.07
C SER A 420 -5.47 -7.13 15.29
N ASN A 421 -6.77 -7.26 15.44
CA ASN A 421 -7.45 -8.49 15.85
C ASN A 421 -6.92 -9.04 17.18
N VAL A 422 -6.52 -8.16 18.11
CA VAL A 422 -5.98 -8.54 19.42
C VAL A 422 -6.46 -7.57 20.50
N PHE A 423 -7.09 -8.11 21.54
CA PHE A 423 -7.31 -7.43 22.83
C PHE A 423 -6.37 -8.01 23.87
N GLU A 424 -5.59 -7.16 24.52
CA GLU A 424 -4.67 -7.55 25.59
C GLU A 424 -5.33 -7.36 26.96
N ILE A 425 -5.38 -8.43 27.73
CA ILE A 425 -5.89 -8.41 29.11
C ILE A 425 -4.81 -9.02 30.00
N GLY A 426 -3.84 -8.20 30.39
CA GLY A 426 -2.71 -8.64 31.21
C GLY A 426 -1.88 -9.76 30.52
N PRO A 427 -1.79 -10.96 31.13
CA PRO A 427 -1.00 -12.06 30.56
C PRO A 427 -1.71 -12.79 29.42
N ILE A 428 -2.97 -12.47 29.13
CA ILE A 428 -3.80 -13.14 28.14
C ILE A 428 -4.17 -12.18 27.01
N GLU A 429 -4.30 -12.69 25.83
CA GLU A 429 -4.84 -12.04 24.65
C GLU A 429 -6.05 -12.77 24.13
N PHE A 430 -7.00 -11.99 23.67
CA PHE A 430 -8.22 -12.46 23.05
C PHE A 430 -8.31 -11.94 21.60
N GLN A 431 -8.81 -12.76 20.70
CA GLN A 431 -8.95 -12.39 19.29
C GLN A 431 -10.42 -12.06 18.95
N PRO A 432 -10.75 -10.79 18.60
CA PRO A 432 -12.12 -10.40 18.24
C PRO A 432 -12.74 -11.22 17.11
N SER A 433 -11.92 -11.65 16.14
CA SER A 433 -12.39 -12.48 15.03
C SER A 433 -12.91 -13.86 15.47
N ASP A 434 -12.60 -14.29 16.69
CA ASP A 434 -13.06 -15.55 17.24
C ASP A 434 -14.46 -15.49 17.84
N LEU A 435 -14.95 -14.25 18.14
CA LEU A 435 -16.27 -14.06 18.75
C LEU A 435 -17.42 -14.44 17.84
N LEU A 436 -17.31 -14.02 16.58
CA LEU A 436 -18.40 -14.16 15.64
C LEU A 436 -17.85 -14.62 14.29
N MET A 437 -18.26 -15.78 13.84
CA MET A 437 -17.95 -16.31 12.53
C MET A 437 -19.22 -16.67 11.81
N GLY A 438 -19.30 -16.36 10.50
CA GLY A 438 -20.44 -16.70 9.67
C GLY A 438 -20.05 -17.67 8.57
N ASN A 439 -20.89 -18.70 8.37
CA ASN A 439 -20.80 -19.58 7.21
C ASN A 439 -22.15 -20.24 6.96
N SER A 440 -22.34 -20.82 5.78
CA SER A 440 -23.61 -21.40 5.38
C SER A 440 -23.95 -22.72 6.09
N ALA A 441 -23.00 -23.42 6.68
CA ALA A 441 -23.26 -24.64 7.44
C ALA A 441 -23.82 -24.32 8.85
N GLU A 442 -23.22 -23.34 9.51
CA GLU A 442 -23.53 -23.00 10.90
C GLU A 442 -24.46 -21.78 11.03
N PHE A 443 -24.62 -21.01 9.96
CA PHE A 443 -25.21 -19.67 9.91
C PHE A 443 -24.35 -18.66 10.70
N ILE A 444 -24.32 -18.77 12.01
CA ILE A 444 -23.45 -18.02 12.90
C ILE A 444 -22.79 -18.98 13.88
N ARG A 445 -21.50 -18.79 14.11
CA ARG A 445 -20.76 -19.43 15.18
C ARG A 445 -20.37 -18.37 16.20
N LEU A 446 -20.76 -18.60 17.43
CA LEU A 446 -20.33 -17.82 18.58
C LEU A 446 -19.16 -18.55 19.25
N GLY A 447 -18.07 -17.86 19.50
CA GLY A 447 -16.89 -18.48 20.04
C GLY A 447 -16.00 -17.52 20.81
N VAL A 448 -14.95 -18.07 21.41
CA VAL A 448 -13.90 -17.32 22.09
C VAL A 448 -12.56 -17.98 21.88
N GLY A 449 -11.57 -17.20 21.52
CA GLY A 449 -10.19 -17.64 21.38
C GLY A 449 -9.28 -16.84 22.30
N LEU A 450 -8.49 -17.56 23.09
CA LEU A 450 -7.55 -16.99 24.06
C LEU A 450 -6.14 -17.48 23.78
N GLN A 451 -5.15 -16.63 24.00
CA GLN A 451 -3.74 -17.01 23.95
C GLN A 451 -2.94 -16.27 25.03
N ASN A 452 -1.78 -16.78 25.34
CA ASN A 452 -0.86 -16.02 26.20
C ASN A 452 -0.36 -14.78 25.47
N ASN A 453 -0.09 -13.72 26.23
CA ASN A 453 0.34 -12.42 25.70
C ASN A 453 1.61 -12.57 24.83
N GLN A 454 1.53 -12.14 23.57
CA GLN A 454 2.58 -12.21 22.57
C GLN A 454 3.35 -10.88 22.40
N SER A 455 3.06 -9.83 23.21
CA SER A 455 3.68 -8.50 23.09
C SER A 455 5.19 -8.56 23.20
N ASN A 456 5.71 -9.32 24.16
CA ASN A 456 7.12 -9.48 24.40
C ASN A 456 7.77 -10.60 23.58
N ARG A 457 7.05 -11.11 22.56
CA ARG A 457 7.49 -12.21 21.71
C ARG A 457 8.03 -13.42 22.49
N PRO A 458 7.22 -14.02 23.37
CA PRO A 458 7.66 -15.19 24.10
C PRO A 458 7.99 -16.34 23.14
N ARG A 459 8.88 -17.24 23.57
CA ARG A 459 9.21 -18.41 22.76
C ARG A 459 8.06 -19.41 22.65
N PHE A 460 7.12 -19.37 23.60
CA PHE A 460 5.96 -20.24 23.63
C PHE A 460 4.69 -19.47 23.30
N ARG A 461 3.86 -20.07 22.47
CA ARG A 461 2.49 -19.63 22.19
C ARG A 461 1.56 -20.77 22.58
N LEU A 462 0.66 -20.49 23.51
CA LEU A 462 -0.47 -21.34 23.85
C LEU A 462 -1.73 -20.66 23.35
N TYR A 463 -2.51 -21.33 22.54
CA TYR A 463 -3.77 -20.80 21.98
C TYR A 463 -4.86 -21.84 22.20
N GLY A 464 -6.00 -21.40 22.73
CA GLY A 464 -7.21 -22.17 22.87
C GLY A 464 -8.38 -21.45 22.26
N TYR A 465 -9.21 -22.15 21.53
CA TYR A 465 -10.45 -21.67 20.92
C TYR A 465 -11.58 -22.64 21.20
N ALA A 466 -12.77 -22.12 21.50
CA ALA A 466 -14.04 -22.86 21.53
C ALA A 466 -15.14 -22.04 20.88
N GLY A 467 -16.00 -22.67 20.09
CA GLY A 467 -17.12 -22.02 19.42
C GLY A 467 -18.29 -22.97 19.18
N TYR A 468 -19.50 -22.45 19.22
CA TYR A 468 -20.74 -23.18 19.02
C TYR A 468 -21.49 -22.68 17.81
N GLY A 469 -21.79 -23.54 16.87
CA GLY A 469 -22.57 -23.22 15.67
C GLY A 469 -24.08 -23.23 15.97
N LEU A 470 -24.77 -22.17 15.57
CA LEU A 470 -26.18 -21.99 15.90
C LEU A 470 -27.12 -22.88 15.07
N ARG A 471 -26.72 -23.24 13.83
CA ARG A 471 -27.55 -24.10 12.97
C ARG A 471 -27.23 -25.58 13.14
N ASP A 472 -25.96 -25.94 13.24
CA ASP A 472 -25.55 -27.32 13.32
C ASP A 472 -25.49 -27.88 14.75
N HIS A 473 -25.68 -27.00 15.74
CA HIS A 473 -25.73 -27.35 17.18
C HIS A 473 -24.49 -28.14 17.66
N ARG A 474 -23.30 -27.82 17.13
CA ARG A 474 -22.06 -28.52 17.46
C ARG A 474 -20.99 -27.61 17.98
N TRP A 475 -20.18 -28.13 18.91
CA TRP A 475 -18.99 -27.49 19.40
C TRP A 475 -17.81 -27.70 18.46
N LYS A 476 -17.06 -26.65 18.22
CA LYS A 476 -15.76 -26.65 17.54
C LYS A 476 -14.72 -26.09 18.49
N TYR A 477 -13.52 -26.64 18.43
CA TYR A 477 -12.44 -26.20 19.30
C TYR A 477 -11.09 -26.39 18.63
N LYS A 478 -10.10 -25.65 19.13
CA LYS A 478 -8.70 -25.78 18.77
C LYS A 478 -7.83 -25.53 19.99
N ILE A 479 -6.88 -26.41 20.22
CA ILE A 479 -5.82 -26.25 21.21
C ILE A 479 -4.50 -26.31 20.44
N LEU A 480 -3.64 -25.33 20.64
CA LEU A 480 -2.36 -25.22 19.94
C LEU A 480 -1.27 -24.80 20.93
N ALA A 481 -0.19 -25.56 20.96
CA ALA A 481 1.04 -25.19 21.63
C ALA A 481 2.14 -25.03 20.56
N SER A 482 2.81 -23.89 20.54
CA SER A 482 3.89 -23.63 19.57
C SER A 482 5.14 -23.15 20.31
N TRP A 483 6.28 -23.70 19.91
CA TRP A 483 7.59 -23.24 20.32
C TRP A 483 8.30 -22.55 19.18
N HIS A 484 8.58 -21.25 19.35
CA HIS A 484 9.32 -20.45 18.38
C HIS A 484 10.82 -20.67 18.57
N ILE A 485 11.43 -21.37 17.63
CA ILE A 485 12.86 -21.73 17.64
C ILE A 485 13.69 -20.46 17.45
N THR A 486 13.23 -19.57 16.55
CA THR A 486 13.90 -18.30 16.27
C THR A 486 13.05 -17.10 16.70
N ARG A 487 13.69 -15.96 16.99
CA ARG A 487 13.01 -14.73 17.42
C ARG A 487 12.16 -14.07 16.32
N ASP A 488 12.44 -14.37 15.07
CA ASP A 488 11.66 -13.89 13.91
C ASP A 488 10.32 -14.62 13.79
N ARG A 489 10.11 -15.72 14.55
CA ARG A 489 8.91 -16.54 14.59
C ARG A 489 8.62 -17.34 13.32
N TYR A 490 9.50 -17.32 12.34
CA TYR A 490 9.35 -18.15 11.15
C TYR A 490 9.58 -19.62 11.45
N ASN A 491 10.61 -19.92 12.24
CA ASN A 491 10.94 -21.28 12.62
C ASN A 491 10.22 -21.64 13.92
N ARG A 492 9.25 -22.54 13.83
CA ARG A 492 8.43 -22.97 14.98
C ARG A 492 8.02 -24.42 14.87
N LEU A 493 8.02 -25.08 15.98
CA LEU A 493 7.40 -26.40 16.18
C LEU A 493 6.06 -26.21 16.88
N SER A 494 5.02 -26.86 16.40
CA SER A 494 3.66 -26.74 16.96
C SER A 494 3.05 -28.14 17.13
N VAL A 495 2.31 -28.31 18.23
CA VAL A 495 1.43 -29.46 18.47
C VAL A 495 0.01 -28.92 18.59
N TYR A 496 -0.94 -29.60 17.96
CA TYR A 496 -2.32 -29.14 17.96
C TYR A 496 -3.33 -30.27 17.98
N HIS A 497 -4.49 -29.96 18.55
CA HIS A 497 -5.71 -30.77 18.46
C HIS A 497 -6.87 -29.84 18.13
N GLN A 498 -7.64 -30.20 17.11
CA GLN A 498 -8.75 -29.35 16.66
C GLN A 498 -9.90 -30.21 16.13
N ARG A 499 -11.11 -29.66 16.33
CA ARG A 499 -12.36 -30.16 15.74
C ARG A 499 -13.05 -28.96 15.09
N ASP A 500 -13.28 -29.03 13.79
CA ASP A 500 -13.89 -27.94 13.04
C ASP A 500 -14.57 -28.44 11.78
N LEU A 501 -14.95 -27.52 10.90
CA LEU A 501 -15.52 -27.76 9.59
C LEU A 501 -14.48 -27.43 8.52
N VAL A 502 -14.46 -28.23 7.45
CA VAL A 502 -13.68 -27.94 6.25
C VAL A 502 -14.52 -28.19 5.01
N GLN A 503 -14.29 -27.41 3.97
CA GLN A 503 -14.92 -27.67 2.69
C GLN A 503 -14.21 -28.82 1.98
N PRO A 504 -14.95 -29.84 1.51
CA PRO A 504 -14.36 -30.97 0.78
C PRO A 504 -13.71 -30.49 -0.53
N GLY A 505 -12.70 -31.23 -0.98
CA GLY A 505 -12.04 -30.98 -2.26
C GLY A 505 -11.16 -29.72 -2.30
N THR A 506 -10.94 -29.03 -1.19
CA THR A 506 -10.07 -27.85 -1.14
C THR A 506 -8.65 -28.21 -0.72
N THR A 507 -7.68 -27.44 -1.24
CA THR A 507 -6.28 -27.51 -0.82
C THR A 507 -5.90 -26.21 -0.14
N GLU A 508 -5.47 -26.29 1.11
CA GLU A 508 -5.01 -25.15 1.89
C GLU A 508 -3.50 -24.99 1.71
N PHE A 509 -3.09 -24.01 0.92
CA PHE A 509 -1.68 -23.66 0.74
C PHE A 509 -1.21 -22.67 1.81
N LEU A 510 0.11 -22.65 2.05
CA LEU A 510 0.71 -21.63 2.89
C LEU A 510 0.38 -20.22 2.38
N GLY A 511 -0.31 -19.44 3.20
CA GLY A 511 -0.60 -18.03 2.92
C GLY A 511 0.56 -17.10 3.28
N PRO A 512 0.46 -15.80 2.94
CA PRO A 512 1.43 -14.79 3.37
C PRO A 512 1.42 -14.57 4.89
N ASN A 513 0.35 -14.90 5.59
CA ASN A 513 0.20 -14.74 7.04
C ASN A 513 0.55 -16.03 7.80
N TYR A 514 1.69 -16.58 7.49
CA TYR A 514 2.20 -17.82 8.12
C TYR A 514 2.48 -17.71 9.62
N LEU A 515 2.39 -16.50 10.20
CA LEU A 515 2.48 -16.29 11.65
C LEU A 515 1.14 -16.43 12.36
N ILE A 516 0.06 -16.29 11.64
CA ILE A 516 -1.30 -16.47 12.13
C ILE A 516 -1.88 -17.63 11.32
N ASP A 517 -2.27 -18.70 11.98
CA ASP A 517 -2.93 -19.80 11.27
C ASP A 517 -4.12 -19.23 10.50
N PRO A 518 -4.18 -19.44 9.17
CA PRO A 518 -5.32 -18.98 8.42
C PRO A 518 -6.56 -19.64 8.98
N LYS A 519 -7.53 -18.86 9.41
CA LYS A 519 -8.83 -19.41 9.75
C LYS A 519 -9.52 -19.80 8.45
N PRO A 520 -10.07 -21.01 8.36
CA PRO A 520 -10.87 -21.36 7.21
C PRO A 520 -12.07 -20.40 7.14
N SER A 521 -12.03 -19.46 6.22
CA SER A 521 -13.17 -18.60 5.90
C SER A 521 -14.11 -19.42 5.04
N LEU A 522 -15.06 -20.09 5.67
CA LEU A 522 -16.16 -20.69 4.94
C LEU A 522 -17.04 -19.58 4.36
N PRO A 523 -17.46 -19.67 3.08
CA PRO A 523 -18.23 -18.62 2.46
C PRO A 523 -19.56 -18.40 3.19
N PHE A 524 -19.86 -17.15 3.53
CA PHE A 524 -21.08 -16.77 4.24
C PHE A 524 -22.33 -16.97 3.39
N PHE A 525 -22.21 -16.78 2.08
CA PHE A 525 -23.27 -16.92 1.11
C PHE A 525 -22.80 -17.86 -0.02
N SER A 526 -23.11 -19.10 0.06
CA SER A 526 -23.16 -19.92 -1.13
C SER A 526 -24.63 -20.10 -1.45
N GLN A 527 -25.19 -19.53 -2.47
CA GLN A 527 -25.98 -20.15 -3.29
C GLN A 527 -27.07 -19.69 -4.04
N LYS A 528 -27.06 -19.96 -5.27
CA LYS A 528 -28.18 -19.97 -6.17
C LYS A 528 -28.63 -21.40 -6.56
N ASP A 529 -27.85 -22.38 -6.20
CA ASP A 529 -28.09 -23.75 -6.62
C ASP A 529 -28.87 -24.53 -5.56
N SER A 530 -29.70 -25.43 -6.00
CA SER A 530 -30.48 -26.35 -5.17
C SER A 530 -29.64 -27.31 -4.31
N ILE A 531 -28.28 -27.24 -4.45
CA ILE A 531 -27.34 -28.05 -3.70
C ILE A 531 -26.95 -27.29 -2.42
N PRO A 532 -27.24 -27.86 -1.24
CA PRO A 532 -26.89 -27.26 0.03
C PRO A 532 -25.36 -27.17 0.18
N PHE A 533 -24.90 -26.19 0.96
CA PHE A 533 -23.50 -26.04 1.26
C PHE A 533 -22.94 -27.32 1.89
N GLN A 534 -21.84 -27.81 1.32
CA GLN A 534 -21.18 -29.03 1.75
C GLN A 534 -20.00 -28.71 2.66
N ALA A 535 -19.93 -29.34 3.81
CA ALA A 535 -18.83 -29.27 4.73
C ALA A 535 -18.56 -30.63 5.36
N ASP A 536 -17.32 -30.94 5.63
CA ASP A 536 -16.92 -32.10 6.41
C ASP A 536 -16.60 -31.68 7.84
N TYR A 537 -17.17 -32.35 8.81
CA TYR A 537 -16.68 -32.27 10.18
C TYR A 537 -15.40 -33.07 10.28
N TYR A 538 -14.39 -32.46 10.88
CA TYR A 538 -13.13 -33.17 11.10
C TYR A 538 -12.65 -33.00 12.54
N GLN A 539 -11.98 -34.02 13.00
CA GLN A 539 -11.19 -34.02 14.23
C GLN A 539 -9.76 -34.38 13.85
N ARG A 540 -8.82 -33.49 14.17
CA ARG A 540 -7.41 -33.61 13.76
C ARG A 540 -6.49 -33.35 14.93
N TYR A 541 -5.47 -34.18 15.10
CA TYR A 541 -4.35 -33.89 15.96
C TYR A 541 -3.04 -34.11 15.19
N GLY A 542 -2.06 -33.29 15.49
CA GLY A 542 -0.82 -33.36 14.70
C GLY A 542 0.30 -32.50 15.26
N VAL A 543 1.44 -32.65 14.59
CA VAL A 543 2.67 -31.92 14.84
C VAL A 543 3.10 -31.25 13.55
N SER A 544 3.39 -29.94 13.61
CA SER A 544 3.84 -29.19 12.45
C SER A 544 5.13 -28.42 12.74
N LEU A 545 6.08 -28.52 11.81
CA LEU A 545 7.31 -27.73 11.78
C LEU A 545 7.24 -26.71 10.65
N HIS A 546 7.21 -25.44 11.01
CA HIS A 546 7.37 -24.36 10.05
C HIS A 546 8.83 -23.92 10.04
N PHE A 547 9.40 -23.73 8.86
CA PHE A 547 10.78 -23.28 8.74
C PHE A 547 11.01 -22.48 7.47
N LYS A 548 11.98 -21.58 7.53
CA LYS A 548 12.34 -20.68 6.46
C LYS A 548 13.86 -20.66 6.30
N PRO A 549 14.42 -21.56 5.49
CA PRO A 549 15.87 -21.68 5.32
C PRO A 549 16.47 -20.54 4.48
N PHE A 550 15.68 -19.96 3.54
CA PHE A 550 16.14 -18.94 2.61
C PHE A 550 15.12 -17.81 2.51
N PRO A 551 15.52 -16.60 2.11
CA PRO A 551 14.59 -15.53 1.76
C PRO A 551 13.54 -15.99 0.73
N TRP A 552 12.30 -15.52 0.90
CA TRP A 552 11.15 -15.80 0.04
C TRP A 552 10.72 -17.27 -0.08
N ASN A 553 11.29 -18.18 0.75
CA ASN A 553 10.92 -19.58 0.80
C ASN A 553 10.40 -19.96 2.16
N TRP A 554 9.17 -20.43 2.23
CA TRP A 554 8.53 -20.90 3.46
C TRP A 554 8.13 -22.35 3.30
N PHE A 555 8.40 -23.14 4.32
CA PHE A 555 8.07 -24.55 4.37
C PHE A 555 7.24 -24.85 5.61
N ARG A 556 6.36 -25.82 5.47
CA ARG A 556 5.67 -26.48 6.59
C ARG A 556 5.73 -27.98 6.37
N LEU A 557 6.26 -28.69 7.33
CA LEU A 557 6.15 -30.14 7.42
C LEU A 557 5.12 -30.43 8.50
N ASP A 558 4.06 -31.18 8.15
CA ASP A 558 2.92 -31.47 9.03
C ASP A 558 2.64 -32.96 9.03
N LEU A 559 2.69 -33.58 10.21
CA LEU A 559 2.26 -34.96 10.42
C LEU A 559 0.99 -34.92 11.27
N HIS A 560 -0.10 -35.42 10.73
CA HIS A 560 -1.36 -35.46 11.45
C HIS A 560 -2.16 -36.73 11.21
N HIS A 561 -3.00 -36.98 12.19
CA HIS A 561 -4.09 -37.94 12.07
C HIS A 561 -5.42 -37.23 12.11
N GLU A 562 -6.32 -37.61 11.23
CA GLU A 562 -7.60 -36.96 11.06
C GLU A 562 -8.72 -37.97 10.81
N GLN A 563 -9.86 -37.72 11.47
CA GLN A 563 -11.13 -38.35 11.16
C GLN A 563 -12.08 -37.31 10.54
N ARG A 564 -12.66 -37.62 9.38
CA ARG A 564 -13.65 -36.79 8.68
C ARG A 564 -14.98 -37.48 8.53
N THR A 565 -16.06 -36.69 8.70
CA THR A 565 -17.44 -37.10 8.47
C THR A 565 -18.16 -36.03 7.69
N PRO A 566 -18.60 -36.27 6.45
CA PRO A 566 -19.39 -35.35 5.66
C PRO A 566 -20.69 -34.94 6.37
N SER A 567 -21.08 -33.67 6.29
CA SER A 567 -22.38 -33.17 6.77
C SER A 567 -23.51 -33.39 5.76
N TYR A 568 -23.19 -33.91 4.60
CA TYR A 568 -24.07 -34.16 3.46
C TYR A 568 -24.08 -35.68 3.13
N ARG A 569 -25.10 -36.08 2.36
CA ARG A 569 -25.25 -37.48 1.99
C ARG A 569 -24.22 -37.90 0.93
N TYR A 570 -23.16 -38.53 1.39
CA TYR A 570 -22.07 -39.05 0.59
C TYR A 570 -21.52 -40.35 1.22
N PHE A 571 -21.27 -41.31 0.38
CA PHE A 571 -20.64 -42.59 0.77
C PHE A 571 -19.49 -42.91 -0.17
N TYR A 572 -18.44 -43.44 0.37
CA TYR A 572 -17.33 -44.04 -0.36
C TYR A 572 -17.20 -45.50 0.05
N GLN A 573 -17.48 -46.40 -0.89
CA GLN A 573 -17.54 -47.85 -0.60
C GLN A 573 -18.37 -48.15 0.67
N ASP A 574 -19.57 -47.59 0.73
CA ASP A 574 -20.55 -47.70 1.81
C ASP A 574 -20.15 -47.06 3.17
N ASN A 575 -18.98 -46.45 3.25
CA ASN A 575 -18.54 -45.71 4.43
C ASN A 575 -18.80 -44.22 4.28
N ASN A 576 -19.15 -43.54 5.38
CA ASN A 576 -19.35 -42.10 5.46
C ASN A 576 -18.43 -41.39 6.47
N THR A 577 -17.52 -42.17 7.10
CA THR A 577 -16.49 -41.62 8.00
C THR A 577 -15.15 -42.15 7.56
N PHE A 578 -14.17 -41.28 7.45
CA PHE A 578 -12.87 -41.55 6.86
C PHE A 578 -11.75 -41.18 7.82
N GLU A 579 -10.80 -42.07 8.00
CA GLU A 579 -9.62 -41.84 8.82
C GLU A 579 -8.36 -41.82 7.97
N ILE A 580 -7.54 -40.79 8.14
CA ILE A 580 -6.23 -40.69 7.49
C ILE A 580 -5.14 -40.35 8.50
N THR A 581 -3.96 -40.87 8.24
CA THR A 581 -2.70 -40.33 8.78
C THR A 581 -1.90 -39.82 7.61
N GLU A 582 -1.54 -38.55 7.64
CA GLU A 582 -0.91 -37.86 6.50
C GLU A 582 0.35 -37.10 6.93
N LEU A 583 1.43 -37.28 6.16
CA LEU A 583 2.62 -36.44 6.21
C LEU A 583 2.57 -35.48 5.03
N THR A 584 2.50 -34.18 5.31
CA THR A 584 2.38 -33.11 4.30
C THR A 584 3.57 -32.20 4.35
N LEU A 585 4.17 -31.93 3.18
CA LEU A 585 5.15 -30.88 2.96
C LEU A 585 4.52 -29.77 2.11
N ASP A 586 4.41 -28.58 2.67
CA ASP A 586 4.06 -27.38 1.94
C ASP A 586 5.30 -26.55 1.65
N TRP A 587 5.38 -26.03 0.45
CA TRP A 587 6.37 -25.06 0.03
C TRP A 587 5.70 -23.85 -0.64
N ARG A 588 6.03 -22.67 -0.16
CA ARG A 588 5.64 -21.40 -0.76
C ARG A 588 6.89 -20.62 -1.14
N PHE A 589 7.01 -20.29 -2.40
CA PHE A 589 8.02 -19.40 -2.95
C PHE A 589 7.36 -18.13 -3.47
N ALA A 590 7.72 -16.97 -2.95
CA ALA A 590 7.17 -15.68 -3.36
C ALA A 590 8.29 -14.70 -3.68
N PHE A 591 8.82 -14.80 -4.90
CA PHE A 591 9.99 -14.06 -5.34
C PHE A 591 9.85 -12.55 -5.15
N ARG A 592 10.80 -11.95 -4.41
CA ARG A 592 10.85 -10.51 -4.07
C ARG A 592 9.58 -9.97 -3.41
N GLU A 593 8.82 -10.81 -2.74
CA GLU A 593 7.70 -10.33 -1.92
C GLU A 593 8.24 -9.40 -0.83
N ALA A 594 7.65 -8.21 -0.68
CA ALA A 594 8.04 -7.23 0.32
C ALA A 594 7.13 -7.32 1.53
N VAL A 595 7.72 -7.45 2.70
CA VAL A 595 7.01 -7.52 3.99
C VAL A 595 7.36 -6.30 4.82
N TYR A 596 6.34 -5.65 5.37
CA TYR A 596 6.48 -4.61 6.39
C TYR A 596 6.08 -5.19 7.73
N ARG A 597 7.01 -5.09 8.69
CA ARG A 597 6.82 -5.59 10.04
C ARG A 597 6.83 -4.45 11.04
N THR A 598 5.73 -4.24 11.72
CA THR A 598 5.59 -3.22 12.76
C THR A 598 4.99 -3.86 14.01
N GLY A 599 5.79 -4.02 15.03
CA GLY A 599 5.37 -4.71 16.25
C GLY A 599 4.91 -6.15 15.95
N ARG A 600 3.62 -6.40 16.10
CA ARG A 600 3.00 -7.72 15.85
C ARG A 600 2.45 -7.88 14.46
N MET A 601 2.24 -6.78 13.77
CA MET A 601 1.58 -6.80 12.47
C MET A 601 2.62 -6.99 11.37
N GLU A 602 2.29 -7.86 10.44
CA GLU A 602 3.02 -8.03 9.20
C GLU A 602 2.04 -7.81 8.04
N SER A 603 2.45 -7.03 7.07
CA SER A 603 1.70 -6.83 5.85
C SER A 603 2.57 -7.04 4.63
N VAL A 604 2.04 -7.70 3.65
CA VAL A 604 2.64 -7.79 2.32
C VAL A 604 2.24 -6.54 1.55
N VAL A 605 3.21 -5.69 1.27
CA VAL A 605 2.99 -4.39 0.65
C VAL A 605 3.12 -4.47 -0.86
N ASN A 606 4.17 -5.11 -1.33
CA ASN A 606 4.42 -5.35 -2.74
C ASN A 606 4.44 -6.84 -3.00
N ARG A 607 3.62 -7.30 -3.94
CA ARG A 607 3.67 -8.67 -4.44
C ARG A 607 4.35 -8.66 -5.78
N TYR A 608 5.53 -9.25 -5.79
CA TYR A 608 6.22 -9.54 -7.04
C TYR A 608 5.88 -10.96 -7.46
N PHE A 609 5.67 -11.17 -8.72
CA PHE A 609 5.36 -12.47 -9.27
C PHE A 609 6.62 -13.06 -9.92
N PRO A 610 6.81 -14.36 -9.92
CA PRO A 610 5.85 -15.43 -9.58
C PRO A 610 5.70 -15.74 -8.08
N ILE A 611 4.52 -16.24 -7.71
CA ILE A 611 4.28 -16.91 -6.43
C ILE A 611 3.96 -18.37 -6.73
N ILE A 612 4.73 -19.28 -6.18
CA ILE A 612 4.58 -20.71 -6.34
C ILE A 612 4.16 -21.30 -4.99
N ASN A 613 3.11 -22.10 -4.99
CA ASN A 613 2.72 -22.91 -3.85
C ASN A 613 2.69 -24.36 -4.30
N VAL A 614 3.34 -25.23 -3.54
CA VAL A 614 3.35 -26.69 -3.75
C VAL A 614 3.02 -27.36 -2.43
N GLN A 615 2.14 -28.35 -2.50
CA GLN A 615 1.82 -29.22 -1.38
C GLN A 615 2.01 -30.65 -1.84
N ILE A 616 2.81 -31.41 -1.11
CA ILE A 616 3.03 -32.84 -1.34
C ILE A 616 2.60 -33.57 -0.07
N SER A 617 1.66 -34.50 -0.19
CA SER A 617 1.17 -35.28 0.92
C SER A 617 1.36 -36.78 0.66
N LYS A 618 1.74 -37.50 1.70
CA LYS A 618 1.80 -38.97 1.72
C LYS A 618 0.85 -39.46 2.78
N GLY A 619 -0.18 -40.24 2.37
CA GLY A 619 -1.01 -41.01 3.28
C GLY A 619 -0.23 -42.22 3.80
N LEU A 620 -0.30 -42.40 5.09
CA LEU A 620 0.39 -43.49 5.78
C LEU A 620 -0.65 -44.51 6.33
N PRO A 621 -0.52 -45.79 6.06
CA PRO A 621 -1.41 -46.80 6.65
C PRO A 621 -1.04 -47.03 8.12
N ALA A 622 -1.30 -46.04 8.97
CA ALA A 622 -0.98 -46.06 10.40
C ALA A 622 -2.13 -45.45 11.21
N LEU A 623 -2.23 -45.79 12.50
CA LEU A 623 -3.21 -45.25 13.44
C LEU A 623 -4.69 -45.46 12.98
N GLY A 624 -5.02 -46.55 12.30
CA GLY A 624 -6.37 -46.78 11.78
C GLY A 624 -6.62 -46.24 10.37
N SER A 625 -5.68 -45.49 9.77
CA SER A 625 -5.79 -45.05 8.39
C SER A 625 -5.76 -46.22 7.41
N GLN A 626 -6.72 -46.26 6.50
CA GLN A 626 -6.86 -47.29 5.47
C GLN A 626 -6.30 -46.85 4.11
N PHE A 627 -5.82 -45.62 3.98
CA PHE A 627 -5.47 -44.99 2.71
C PHE A 627 -3.97 -44.83 2.56
N ASP A 628 -3.40 -45.48 1.55
CA ASP A 628 -2.04 -45.29 1.07
C ASP A 628 -2.09 -44.49 -0.25
N TYR A 629 -1.52 -43.31 -0.27
CA TYR A 629 -1.56 -42.43 -1.43
C TYR A 629 -0.45 -41.38 -1.45
N TRP A 630 -0.20 -40.84 -2.62
CA TRP A 630 0.48 -39.57 -2.80
C TRP A 630 -0.49 -38.54 -3.34
N ARG A 631 -0.46 -37.35 -2.81
CA ARG A 631 -1.23 -36.20 -3.28
C ARG A 631 -0.30 -35.03 -3.54
N LEU A 632 -0.33 -34.53 -4.78
CA LEU A 632 0.41 -33.33 -5.22
C LEU A 632 -0.60 -32.28 -5.57
N ALA A 633 -0.42 -31.06 -5.04
CA ALA A 633 -1.16 -29.88 -5.45
C ALA A 633 -0.21 -28.72 -5.69
N MET A 634 -0.44 -27.96 -6.75
CA MET A 634 0.41 -26.84 -7.14
C MET A 634 -0.42 -25.64 -7.58
N GLN A 635 0.03 -24.46 -7.25
CA GLN A 635 -0.48 -23.20 -7.78
C GLN A 635 0.67 -22.27 -8.14
N LEU A 636 0.54 -21.62 -9.27
CA LEU A 636 1.49 -20.65 -9.78
C LEU A 636 0.75 -19.37 -10.17
N TYR A 637 1.16 -18.23 -9.61
CA TYR A 637 0.58 -16.94 -9.89
C TYR A 637 1.58 -16.05 -10.60
N PHE A 638 1.10 -15.41 -11.67
CA PHE A 638 1.82 -14.35 -12.36
C PHE A 638 0.95 -13.12 -12.46
N GLN A 639 1.53 -11.98 -12.20
CA GLN A 639 0.95 -10.70 -12.58
C GLN A 639 1.98 -9.91 -13.36
N PHE A 640 1.59 -9.38 -14.50
CA PHE A 640 2.46 -8.52 -15.28
C PHE A 640 1.67 -7.34 -15.84
N ARG A 641 2.38 -6.26 -16.02
CA ARG A 641 1.81 -5.06 -16.59
C ARG A 641 1.91 -5.09 -18.10
N THR A 642 0.81 -4.87 -18.78
CA THR A 642 0.76 -4.77 -20.25
C THR A 642 0.93 -3.30 -20.66
N LYS A 643 2.15 -2.79 -20.53
CA LYS A 643 2.51 -1.39 -20.83
C LYS A 643 1.47 -0.40 -20.25
N ARG A 644 0.70 0.28 -21.10
CA ARG A 644 -0.35 1.23 -20.72
C ARG A 644 -1.75 0.62 -20.64
N LEU A 645 -1.92 -0.62 -21.09
CA LEU A 645 -3.23 -1.26 -21.20
C LEU A 645 -3.72 -1.89 -19.89
N GLY A 646 -2.97 -1.79 -18.78
CA GLY A 646 -3.40 -2.32 -17.50
C GLY A 646 -2.60 -3.53 -17.03
N PHE A 647 -3.26 -4.50 -16.39
CA PHE A 647 -2.61 -5.64 -15.76
C PHE A 647 -3.20 -6.96 -16.24
N SER A 648 -2.33 -7.89 -16.58
CA SER A 648 -2.68 -9.28 -16.81
C SER A 648 -2.34 -10.13 -15.61
N ASN A 649 -3.27 -10.99 -15.18
CA ASN A 649 -3.09 -11.95 -14.12
C ASN A 649 -3.25 -13.35 -14.71
N VAL A 650 -2.33 -14.25 -14.36
CA VAL A 650 -2.38 -15.66 -14.75
C VAL A 650 -2.26 -16.49 -13.47
N LYS A 651 -3.17 -17.42 -13.29
CA LYS A 651 -3.05 -18.47 -12.27
C LYS A 651 -3.10 -19.81 -12.96
N LEU A 652 -2.08 -20.62 -12.75
CA LEU A 652 -2.09 -22.04 -13.07
C LEU A 652 -2.33 -22.82 -11.78
N ALA A 653 -3.19 -23.80 -11.83
CA ALA A 653 -3.42 -24.70 -10.71
C ALA A 653 -3.49 -26.12 -11.23
N GLY A 654 -2.99 -27.08 -10.44
CA GLY A 654 -3.05 -28.47 -10.81
C GLY A 654 -2.94 -29.37 -9.59
N GLY A 655 -3.42 -30.58 -9.74
CA GLY A 655 -3.36 -31.58 -8.70
C GLY A 655 -3.37 -33.00 -9.26
N TYR A 656 -2.76 -33.91 -8.54
CA TYR A 656 -2.72 -35.32 -8.82
C TYR A 656 -2.74 -36.12 -7.53
N THR A 657 -3.53 -37.19 -7.50
CA THR A 657 -3.59 -38.13 -6.39
C THR A 657 -3.35 -39.54 -6.93
N SER A 658 -2.42 -40.32 -6.37
CA SER A 658 -2.10 -41.68 -6.83
C SER A 658 -3.03 -42.58 -6.08
N GLY A 659 -3.75 -42.79 -5.45
CA GLY A 659 -4.62 -43.72 -4.75
C GLY A 659 -6.10 -43.49 -5.00
N ASN A 660 -6.90 -44.37 -4.49
CA ASN A 660 -8.34 -44.20 -4.45
C ASN A 660 -8.72 -43.57 -3.11
N LEU A 661 -9.30 -42.41 -3.14
CA LEU A 661 -9.62 -41.62 -1.95
C LEU A 661 -11.08 -41.17 -1.93
N PRO A 662 -11.67 -41.01 -0.75
CA PRO A 662 -12.96 -40.32 -0.61
C PRO A 662 -12.92 -38.89 -1.14
N TYR A 663 -14.08 -38.36 -1.54
CA TYR A 663 -14.24 -37.00 -2.07
C TYR A 663 -13.63 -35.90 -1.16
N SER A 664 -13.71 -36.11 0.16
CA SER A 664 -13.14 -35.19 1.16
C SER A 664 -11.67 -34.88 0.93
N TYR A 665 -10.91 -35.74 0.26
CA TYR A 665 -9.47 -35.62 0.00
C TYR A 665 -9.11 -35.48 -1.48
N LEU A 666 -10.09 -35.53 -2.38
CA LEU A 666 -9.92 -35.26 -3.80
C LEU A 666 -9.83 -33.78 -4.10
N PHE A 667 -9.80 -33.45 -5.37
CA PHE A 667 -9.85 -32.05 -5.81
C PHE A 667 -11.26 -31.66 -6.26
N GLY A 668 -11.71 -30.50 -5.81
CA GLY A 668 -13.00 -29.96 -6.14
C GLY A 668 -12.95 -28.45 -6.38
N SER A 669 -14.07 -27.89 -6.80
CA SER A 669 -14.23 -26.46 -6.98
C SER A 669 -15.57 -26.00 -6.41
N LEU A 670 -15.56 -24.82 -5.78
CA LEU A 670 -16.80 -24.17 -5.39
C LEU A 670 -17.67 -23.78 -6.57
N GLY A 671 -17.08 -23.65 -7.78
CA GLY A 671 -17.79 -23.14 -8.94
C GLY A 671 -18.30 -21.71 -8.72
N SER A 672 -19.45 -21.39 -9.30
CA SER A 672 -20.08 -20.06 -9.17
C SER A 672 -20.62 -19.85 -7.75
N THR A 673 -20.21 -18.77 -7.11
CA THR A 673 -20.69 -18.35 -5.78
C THR A 673 -21.95 -17.46 -5.84
N GLY A 674 -22.72 -17.49 -6.92
CA GLY A 674 -24.00 -16.80 -7.04
C GLY A 674 -23.96 -15.41 -7.68
N LEU A 675 -25.10 -14.71 -7.67
CA LEU A 675 -25.31 -13.43 -8.37
C LEU A 675 -24.56 -12.25 -7.78
N ILE A 676 -24.18 -12.30 -6.52
CA ILE A 676 -23.55 -11.17 -5.81
C ILE A 676 -22.10 -11.55 -5.51
N ASN A 677 -21.18 -10.81 -6.08
CA ASN A 677 -19.76 -10.91 -5.78
C ASN A 677 -19.31 -9.67 -4.99
N ILE A 678 -18.97 -9.85 -3.73
CA ILE A 678 -18.38 -8.79 -2.89
C ILE A 678 -16.86 -8.92 -2.98
N SER A 679 -16.27 -8.19 -3.92
CA SER A 679 -14.82 -8.10 -4.05
C SER A 679 -14.33 -6.75 -3.50
N GLY A 680 -13.42 -6.75 -2.54
CA GLY A 680 -12.79 -5.50 -2.15
C GLY A 680 -12.44 -5.31 -0.68
N LEU A 681 -12.93 -6.14 0.22
CA LEU A 681 -12.50 -6.08 1.63
C LEU A 681 -11.09 -6.67 1.83
N ASN A 682 -10.65 -7.55 0.94
CA ASN A 682 -9.30 -8.10 0.96
C ASN A 682 -8.49 -7.55 -0.21
N ALA A 683 -7.51 -6.71 0.08
CA ALA A 683 -6.57 -6.14 -0.89
C ALA A 683 -5.71 -7.21 -1.62
N SER A 684 -5.87 -8.46 -1.26
CA SER A 684 -5.16 -9.62 -1.80
C SER A 684 -5.97 -10.45 -2.80
N SER A 685 -7.19 -10.04 -3.11
CA SER A 685 -8.01 -10.80 -4.01
C SER A 685 -7.42 -10.77 -5.42
N PHE A 686 -6.85 -11.90 -5.83
CA PHE A 686 -6.86 -12.25 -7.24
C PHE A 686 -8.34 -12.38 -7.61
N PRO A 687 -8.90 -11.44 -8.35
CA PRO A 687 -10.26 -11.57 -8.76
C PRO A 687 -10.31 -12.77 -9.69
N LEU A 688 -11.28 -13.65 -9.49
CA LEU A 688 -11.66 -14.64 -10.47
C LEU A 688 -10.76 -15.91 -10.59
N ALA A 689 -10.30 -16.46 -9.47
CA ALA A 689 -9.84 -17.85 -9.47
C ALA A 689 -11.02 -18.84 -9.29
N THR A 690 -12.19 -18.52 -9.82
CA THR A 690 -13.40 -19.34 -9.78
C THR A 690 -14.08 -19.33 -11.14
N PHE A 691 -14.69 -20.42 -11.49
CA PHE A 691 -15.54 -20.53 -12.70
C PHE A 691 -16.90 -19.93 -12.42
N ARG A 692 -17.42 -19.14 -13.35
CA ARG A 692 -18.72 -18.47 -13.20
C ARG A 692 -19.87 -19.30 -13.77
N THR A 693 -19.59 -20.08 -14.79
CA THR A 693 -20.57 -20.95 -15.44
C THR A 693 -20.55 -22.39 -14.92
N LEU A 694 -19.56 -22.74 -14.10
CA LEU A 694 -19.48 -24.06 -13.45
C LEU A 694 -20.31 -24.06 -12.17
N PRO A 695 -21.29 -24.96 -12.03
CA PRO A 695 -22.07 -25.10 -10.81
C PRO A 695 -21.21 -25.50 -9.62
N SER A 696 -21.68 -25.17 -8.41
CA SER A 696 -21.01 -25.57 -7.17
C SER A 696 -20.96 -27.10 -7.06
N TYR A 697 -19.82 -27.61 -6.66
CA TYR A 697 -19.53 -29.04 -6.45
C TYR A 697 -19.69 -29.93 -7.69
N ALA A 698 -19.89 -29.37 -8.88
CA ALA A 698 -19.97 -30.13 -10.11
C ALA A 698 -18.64 -30.73 -10.56
N PHE A 699 -17.53 -30.17 -10.10
CA PHE A 699 -16.18 -30.65 -10.40
C PHE A 699 -15.62 -31.49 -9.26
N ILE A 700 -15.27 -32.73 -9.57
CA ILE A 700 -14.61 -33.67 -8.67
C ILE A 700 -13.56 -34.45 -9.48
N ALA A 701 -12.31 -34.44 -9.02
CA ALA A 701 -11.23 -35.08 -9.76
C ALA A 701 -10.12 -35.59 -8.83
N ASP A 702 -9.48 -36.68 -9.25
CA ASP A 702 -8.21 -37.15 -8.68
C ASP A 702 -6.98 -36.54 -9.37
N ARG A 703 -7.20 -35.92 -10.54
CA ARG A 703 -6.19 -35.21 -11.32
C ARG A 703 -6.84 -34.06 -12.09
N TYR A 704 -6.21 -32.91 -12.07
CA TYR A 704 -6.72 -31.75 -12.80
C TYR A 704 -5.61 -30.77 -13.15
N ALA A 705 -5.89 -29.96 -14.16
CA ALA A 705 -5.15 -28.74 -14.48
C ALA A 705 -6.14 -27.62 -14.80
N ALA A 706 -5.86 -26.42 -14.32
CA ALA A 706 -6.69 -25.25 -14.53
C ALA A 706 -5.83 -24.03 -14.85
N LEU A 707 -6.29 -23.23 -15.83
CA LEU A 707 -5.75 -21.93 -16.18
C LEU A 707 -6.82 -20.89 -15.89
N TYR A 708 -6.45 -19.87 -15.15
CA TYR A 708 -7.25 -18.67 -14.97
C TYR A 708 -6.47 -17.48 -15.53
N TYR A 709 -7.02 -16.84 -16.53
CA TYR A 709 -6.46 -15.63 -17.12
C TYR A 709 -7.43 -14.47 -16.97
N SER A 710 -6.92 -13.32 -16.55
CA SER A 710 -7.70 -12.08 -16.55
C SER A 710 -6.84 -10.88 -16.94
N HIS A 711 -7.44 -9.95 -17.66
CA HIS A 711 -6.84 -8.66 -17.99
C HIS A 711 -7.74 -7.52 -17.53
N ASP A 712 -7.20 -6.70 -16.63
CA ASP A 712 -7.84 -5.47 -16.15
C ASP A 712 -7.28 -4.29 -16.92
N PHE A 713 -8.09 -3.72 -17.82
CA PHE A 713 -7.73 -2.53 -18.59
C PHE A 713 -7.64 -1.26 -17.74
N SER A 714 -7.91 -1.37 -16.44
CA SER A 714 -7.98 -0.22 -15.55
C SER A 714 -8.94 0.84 -16.09
N ARG A 715 -8.53 2.09 -16.17
CA ARG A 715 -9.33 3.20 -16.73
C ARG A 715 -8.89 3.59 -18.15
N THR A 716 -8.09 2.78 -18.78
CA THR A 716 -7.45 3.17 -20.05
C THR A 716 -8.42 3.22 -21.22
N LEU A 717 -9.38 2.28 -21.27
CA LEU A 717 -10.35 2.19 -22.38
C LEU A 717 -11.57 3.09 -22.17
N LEU A 718 -12.06 3.20 -20.93
CA LEU A 718 -13.32 3.89 -20.63
C LEU A 718 -13.03 4.99 -19.60
N ARG A 719 -12.59 6.15 -20.08
CA ARG A 719 -12.27 7.29 -19.20
C ARG A 719 -13.40 8.30 -19.21
N LEU A 720 -14.28 8.20 -18.21
CA LEU A 720 -15.33 9.20 -18.01
C LEU A 720 -14.85 10.27 -17.01
N LYS A 721 -15.19 11.53 -17.27
CA LYS A 721 -14.90 12.64 -16.33
C LYS A 721 -15.84 12.67 -15.14
N ASN A 722 -16.82 11.78 -15.07
CA ASN A 722 -17.81 11.73 -14.00
C ASN A 722 -17.26 10.97 -12.79
N LYS A 723 -17.26 11.60 -11.61
CA LYS A 723 -16.82 10.98 -10.36
C LYS A 723 -17.67 9.80 -9.88
N TYR A 724 -18.94 9.82 -10.22
CA TYR A 724 -19.91 8.78 -9.84
C TYR A 724 -19.93 7.60 -10.82
N SER A 725 -19.20 7.67 -11.92
CA SER A 725 -19.06 6.60 -12.88
C SER A 725 -17.65 6.63 -13.47
N GLN A 726 -16.87 5.63 -13.15
CA GLN A 726 -15.50 5.46 -13.66
C GLN A 726 -15.28 4.01 -14.06
N PRO A 727 -15.93 3.57 -15.13
CA PRO A 727 -15.96 2.17 -15.51
C PRO A 727 -14.57 1.63 -15.82
N ARG A 728 -14.31 0.42 -15.32
CA ARG A 728 -13.10 -0.36 -15.60
C ARG A 728 -13.52 -1.66 -16.25
N LEU A 729 -12.94 -1.96 -17.41
CA LEU A 729 -13.20 -3.19 -18.12
C LEU A 729 -12.21 -4.27 -17.65
N LEU A 730 -12.75 -5.43 -17.35
CA LEU A 730 -12.01 -6.66 -17.09
C LEU A 730 -12.49 -7.73 -18.06
N VAL A 731 -11.56 -8.41 -18.71
CA VAL A 731 -11.84 -9.61 -19.51
C VAL A 731 -11.14 -10.79 -18.87
N TYR A 732 -11.73 -11.98 -19.00
CA TYR A 732 -11.11 -13.20 -18.48
C TYR A 732 -11.43 -14.41 -19.33
N ASN A 733 -10.58 -15.42 -19.20
CA ASN A 733 -10.74 -16.73 -19.79
C ASN A 733 -10.23 -17.78 -18.83
N ASN A 734 -11.07 -18.73 -18.48
CA ASN A 734 -10.75 -19.82 -17.56
C ASN A 734 -10.94 -21.16 -18.25
N VAL A 735 -9.99 -22.06 -18.05
CA VAL A 735 -10.02 -23.41 -18.60
C VAL A 735 -9.71 -24.43 -17.51
N LEU A 736 -10.44 -25.50 -17.47
CA LEU A 736 -10.29 -26.61 -16.54
C LEU A 736 -10.35 -27.92 -17.31
N VAL A 737 -9.43 -28.81 -17.00
CA VAL A 737 -9.44 -30.20 -17.43
C VAL A 737 -9.16 -31.10 -16.24
N GLY A 738 -9.83 -32.21 -16.14
CA GLY A 738 -9.61 -33.15 -15.04
C GLY A 738 -10.20 -34.54 -15.30
N GLY A 739 -10.08 -35.37 -14.32
CA GLY A 739 -10.65 -36.75 -14.35
C GLY A 739 -10.71 -37.39 -12.98
N LEU A 740 -11.65 -38.29 -12.82
CA LEU A 740 -11.80 -39.18 -11.67
C LEU A 740 -11.74 -40.61 -12.15
N ARG A 741 -10.78 -41.41 -11.69
CA ARG A 741 -10.50 -42.76 -12.15
C ARG A 741 -11.55 -43.80 -11.75
N THR A 742 -12.11 -43.63 -10.55
CA THR A 742 -13.00 -44.60 -9.93
C THR A 742 -14.33 -44.01 -9.48
N PRO A 743 -15.11 -43.44 -10.42
CA PRO A 743 -16.37 -42.76 -10.10
C PRO A 743 -17.38 -43.74 -9.44
N GLU A 744 -17.31 -45.00 -9.76
CA GLU A 744 -18.18 -46.07 -9.22
C GLU A 744 -18.03 -46.31 -7.72
N LYS A 745 -16.91 -45.89 -7.13
CA LYS A 745 -16.69 -46.01 -5.68
C LYS A 745 -17.36 -44.91 -4.86
N HIS A 746 -17.88 -43.90 -5.54
CA HIS A 746 -18.48 -42.72 -4.92
C HIS A 746 -19.98 -42.67 -5.12
N SER A 747 -20.72 -42.55 -4.04
CA SER A 747 -22.16 -42.39 -4.05
C SER A 747 -22.48 -40.94 -3.62
N PHE A 748 -22.86 -40.11 -4.57
CA PHE A 748 -23.22 -38.71 -4.35
C PHE A 748 -24.75 -38.50 -4.44
N SER A 749 -25.29 -37.59 -3.67
CA SER A 749 -26.68 -37.18 -3.76
C SER A 749 -26.92 -36.07 -4.78
N TRP A 750 -25.92 -35.68 -5.55
CA TRP A 750 -25.99 -34.63 -6.59
C TRP A 750 -25.25 -35.08 -7.85
N ASN A 751 -25.54 -34.40 -8.94
CA ASN A 751 -24.86 -34.67 -10.20
C ASN A 751 -23.47 -33.99 -10.24
N TYR A 752 -22.47 -34.72 -10.67
CA TYR A 752 -21.09 -34.24 -10.82
C TYR A 752 -20.49 -34.74 -12.13
N GLN A 753 -19.35 -34.14 -12.52
CA GLN A 753 -18.59 -34.49 -13.71
C GLN A 753 -17.35 -35.32 -13.34
N SER A 754 -17.24 -36.54 -13.82
CA SER A 754 -16.07 -37.37 -13.57
C SER A 754 -14.89 -37.12 -14.52
N ASN A 755 -15.17 -36.59 -15.73
CA ASN A 755 -14.16 -36.16 -16.70
C ASN A 755 -14.45 -34.74 -17.19
N PRO A 756 -14.29 -33.74 -16.32
CA PRO A 756 -14.65 -32.39 -16.68
C PRO A 756 -13.65 -31.78 -17.66
N PHE A 757 -14.16 -31.24 -18.78
CA PHE A 757 -13.52 -30.20 -19.56
C PHE A 757 -14.45 -29.01 -19.54
N HIS A 758 -13.99 -27.91 -18.93
CA HIS A 758 -14.78 -26.71 -18.80
C HIS A 758 -13.96 -25.50 -19.28
N ALA A 759 -14.54 -24.71 -20.14
CA ALA A 759 -13.89 -23.49 -20.61
C ALA A 759 -14.92 -22.36 -20.72
N GLU A 760 -14.58 -21.24 -20.16
CA GLU A 760 -15.42 -20.05 -20.13
C GLU A 760 -14.63 -18.78 -20.42
N ALA A 761 -15.29 -17.84 -21.06
CA ALA A 761 -14.79 -16.48 -21.25
C ALA A 761 -15.82 -15.49 -20.71
N GLY A 762 -15.36 -14.38 -20.22
CA GLY A 762 -16.25 -13.39 -19.66
C GLY A 762 -15.70 -11.98 -19.68
N LEU A 763 -16.64 -11.08 -19.45
CA LEU A 763 -16.42 -9.64 -19.42
C LEU A 763 -17.10 -9.09 -18.18
N GLU A 764 -16.38 -8.24 -17.46
CA GLU A 764 -16.89 -7.54 -16.29
C GLU A 764 -16.59 -6.04 -16.40
N VAL A 765 -17.60 -5.22 -16.18
CA VAL A 765 -17.43 -3.77 -16.05
C VAL A 765 -17.65 -3.40 -14.61
N ARG A 766 -16.60 -2.88 -13.97
CA ARG A 766 -16.59 -2.42 -12.56
C ARG A 766 -16.72 -0.92 -12.50
N ASP A 767 -17.11 -0.41 -11.34
CA ASP A 767 -17.24 1.03 -11.07
C ASP A 767 -18.21 1.76 -12.05
N LEU A 768 -19.21 1.07 -12.53
CA LEU A 768 -20.29 1.66 -13.36
C LEU A 768 -21.03 2.76 -12.61
N LEU A 769 -21.38 2.50 -11.35
CA LEU A 769 -21.91 3.47 -10.42
C LEU A 769 -21.06 3.42 -9.15
N ARG A 770 -20.66 4.60 -8.69
CA ARG A 770 -19.84 4.77 -7.48
C ARG A 770 -20.64 5.59 -6.47
N ILE A 771 -21.05 4.95 -5.39
CA ILE A 771 -21.78 5.58 -4.30
C ILE A 771 -20.77 6.04 -3.26
N PRO A 772 -20.67 7.34 -2.95
CA PRO A 772 -19.74 7.83 -1.96
C PRO A 772 -20.15 7.37 -0.55
N ILE A 773 -19.25 6.67 0.13
CA ILE A 773 -19.40 6.30 1.55
C ILE A 773 -18.21 6.92 2.29
N ARG A 774 -18.41 8.10 2.86
CA ARG A 774 -17.36 8.88 3.51
C ARG A 774 -16.17 9.14 2.56
N SER A 775 -14.99 8.56 2.87
CA SER A 775 -13.74 8.74 2.10
C SER A 775 -13.51 7.66 1.02
N ILE A 776 -14.42 6.73 0.88
CA ILE A 776 -14.36 5.64 -0.10
C ILE A 776 -15.64 5.61 -0.93
N PHE A 777 -15.57 4.92 -2.07
CA PHE A 777 -16.73 4.70 -2.91
C PHE A 777 -17.11 3.22 -2.87
N LEU A 778 -18.40 2.95 -2.76
CA LEU A 778 -18.96 1.65 -3.06
C LEU A 778 -19.20 1.61 -4.57
N GLY A 779 -18.35 0.90 -5.28
CA GLY A 779 -18.49 0.69 -6.73
C GLY A 779 -19.43 -0.46 -7.01
N THR A 780 -20.29 -0.28 -7.98
CA THR A 780 -21.10 -1.37 -8.52
C THR A 780 -20.60 -1.75 -9.91
N GLY A 781 -20.76 -3.01 -10.27
CA GLY A 781 -20.36 -3.53 -11.57
C GLY A 781 -21.31 -4.63 -12.00
N MET A 782 -21.17 -5.03 -13.26
CA MET A 782 -21.87 -6.17 -13.82
C MET A 782 -20.94 -6.97 -14.69
N GLY A 783 -21.22 -8.27 -14.81
CA GLY A 783 -20.43 -9.15 -15.64
C GLY A 783 -21.27 -10.22 -16.30
N VAL A 784 -20.75 -10.76 -17.37
CA VAL A 784 -21.29 -11.88 -18.10
C VAL A 784 -20.18 -12.88 -18.42
N ALA A 785 -20.48 -14.15 -18.25
CA ALA A 785 -19.64 -15.25 -18.68
C ALA A 785 -20.39 -16.14 -19.66
N TYR A 786 -19.62 -16.70 -20.56
CA TYR A 786 -20.10 -17.62 -21.57
C TYR A 786 -19.24 -18.89 -21.55
N GLN A 787 -19.87 -20.02 -21.38
CA GLN A 787 -19.23 -21.32 -21.51
C GLN A 787 -19.15 -21.68 -22.99
N TYR A 788 -17.95 -21.87 -23.51
CA TYR A 788 -17.71 -22.22 -24.91
C TYR A 788 -17.22 -23.68 -25.09
N ALA A 789 -16.86 -24.35 -23.98
CA ALA A 789 -16.57 -25.79 -24.03
C ALA A 789 -17.87 -26.57 -24.16
N PRO A 790 -17.87 -27.70 -24.86
CA PRO A 790 -19.02 -28.57 -24.94
C PRO A 790 -19.36 -29.11 -23.55
N ALA A 791 -20.63 -28.96 -23.13
CA ALA A 791 -21.10 -29.58 -21.90
C ALA A 791 -21.16 -31.10 -22.11
N PRO A 792 -20.71 -31.90 -21.15
CA PRO A 792 -20.97 -33.35 -21.17
C PRO A 792 -22.48 -33.60 -21.25
N THR A 793 -22.87 -34.53 -22.10
CA THR A 793 -24.26 -34.89 -22.34
C THR A 793 -25.00 -35.19 -21.05
N GLY A 794 -26.03 -34.44 -20.75
CA GLY A 794 -27.01 -34.74 -19.71
C GLY A 794 -27.13 -33.79 -18.51
N LEU A 795 -26.14 -32.94 -18.22
CA LEU A 795 -26.18 -32.11 -17.01
C LEU A 795 -26.48 -30.64 -17.25
N TRP A 796 -26.10 -30.08 -18.40
CA TRP A 796 -26.26 -28.67 -18.71
C TRP A 796 -26.50 -28.45 -20.19
N GLN A 797 -27.35 -27.47 -20.52
CA GLN A 797 -27.54 -27.04 -21.90
C GLN A 797 -26.21 -26.46 -22.44
N ASN A 798 -25.87 -26.78 -23.69
CA ASN A 798 -24.76 -26.15 -24.39
C ASN A 798 -24.86 -24.65 -24.26
N ASN A 799 -23.71 -23.97 -23.96
CA ASN A 799 -23.60 -22.53 -23.88
C ASN A 799 -24.23 -21.88 -22.63
N ALA A 800 -23.97 -22.44 -21.44
CA ALA A 800 -24.39 -21.79 -20.19
C ALA A 800 -23.86 -20.36 -20.09
N LYS A 801 -24.76 -19.45 -19.74
CA LYS A 801 -24.46 -18.04 -19.51
C LYS A 801 -24.64 -17.71 -18.04
N ALA A 802 -23.69 -17.02 -17.46
CA ALA A 802 -23.79 -16.51 -16.10
C ALA A 802 -23.76 -14.99 -16.11
N TYR A 803 -24.65 -14.37 -15.35
CA TYR A 803 -24.70 -12.93 -15.12
C TYR A 803 -24.55 -12.68 -13.65
N TRP A 804 -23.81 -11.62 -13.28
CA TRP A 804 -23.66 -11.25 -11.89
C TRP A 804 -23.56 -9.75 -11.69
N LEU A 805 -23.92 -9.32 -10.50
CA LEU A 805 -23.69 -7.98 -10.02
C LEU A 805 -22.46 -8.00 -9.11
N GLY A 806 -21.55 -7.09 -9.35
CA GLY A 806 -20.34 -6.91 -8.54
C GLY A 806 -20.49 -5.70 -7.63
N ILE A 807 -20.07 -5.86 -6.40
CA ILE A 807 -19.90 -4.76 -5.45
C ILE A 807 -18.41 -4.72 -5.08
N ASN A 808 -17.80 -3.56 -5.22
CA ASN A 808 -16.40 -3.37 -4.87
C ASN A 808 -16.20 -2.07 -4.11
N LEU A 809 -15.24 -2.06 -3.21
CA LEU A 809 -14.77 -0.82 -2.61
C LEU A 809 -13.72 -0.20 -3.53
N SER A 810 -14.01 1.01 -4.03
CA SER A 810 -13.08 1.79 -4.84
C SER A 810 -12.72 3.08 -4.11
N ARG A 811 -11.49 3.54 -4.32
CA ARG A 811 -10.97 4.78 -3.75
C ARG A 811 -10.93 5.89 -4.78
#